data_0d57cbefeee4fc09fae0f4e0d4421bd0
#
_entry.id   0d57cbefeee4fc09fae0f4e0d4421bd0
#
_cell.length_a   1.000
_cell.length_b   1.000
_cell.length_c   1.000
_cell.angle_alpha   90.00
_cell.angle_beta   90.00
_cell.angle_gamma   90.00
#
_symmetry.space_group_name_H-M   'P 1'
#
loop_
_entity.id
_entity.type
_entity.pdbx_description
1 polymer ?
#
loop_
_entity_poly.entity_id
_entity_poly.type
_entity_poly.pdbx_seq_one_letter_code
_entity_poly.pdbx_strand_id
1 'polypeptide(L)'
;VEVTKQSQLKPLTNNKEILLLRGPDKIKDYNMAIFSLTGYGEEKSTALIADAYALSTYSYHNFSDGFSCGYQQYGFGAGLPLTLIKALFGNTASQGIISGIPWNPDSEAAAQEKTRQAGWSILSAEELGYQGKTNAHGTFYGEKAGYSTNQAEIMGKYDDSGNLIQIGIAFRGTGAPRGESILDTVGDVVNDIKAALFPADYSNNFTYHAFGNLLEKVADYAQKNGLSGNDVVVTGHSLGGLLVNSVSALSESCWNGFYADAACIALASPTQTENGKVLNIGFENDPVFRVLNGTDFTWETLGVHDTPHDSSTDNIVNFNDFYASTLWGLTPLSILNPASWLSHMPFFYETSLSRIINSEFYALMERDSTVITANLSDAFRENTWVTDLNKSALPHSGPTFILGSEGNDLLAGGEGNDYLEGGAGNDTFRDAGGYNIILGGEGDNKLDLRHALNDSEVAWDGSTLYLREADGGLTLAQDIHTLRSRESFMWLWSQNKDHQVTSEGLRSGNLLTLYADSTTGDADANSLTAHKAGSWLFGLQGDDVLTGAATGGTTFVGGEGDDTLHSHGSDNSFLFTGNFGNDVLYGYNASDKLIFMGVAGATEENSLMFDEGNAIFSFGENSVTLVGINQNIFADGHIIVA
;
A
#
# COMPACT_ATOMS: atom_id res chain seq x y z
N VAL A 1 11.13 -41.30 38.02
CA VAL A 1 11.06 -42.35 36.99
C VAL A 1 10.71 -41.68 35.69
N GLU A 2 11.71 -41.58 34.83
CA GLU A 2 11.67 -41.12 33.44
C GLU A 2 10.71 -41.97 32.60
N VAL A 3 10.04 -41.38 31.66
CA VAL A 3 9.84 -41.96 30.32
C VAL A 3 9.79 -40.84 29.27
N THR A 4 10.92 -40.68 28.62
CA THR A 4 11.07 -40.05 27.29
C THR A 4 10.22 -40.79 26.26
N LYS A 5 9.37 -40.08 25.53
CA LYS A 5 8.85 -40.52 24.23
C LYS A 5 9.29 -39.53 23.15
N GLN A 6 10.37 -39.90 22.47
CA GLN A 6 10.65 -39.45 21.13
C GLN A 6 9.52 -39.92 20.19
N SER A 7 8.76 -39.01 19.64
CA SER A 7 7.90 -39.28 18.48
C SER A 7 8.73 -39.02 17.22
N GLN A 8 9.05 -40.09 16.52
CA GLN A 8 9.60 -40.03 15.17
C GLN A 8 8.54 -39.43 14.23
N LEU A 9 8.85 -38.33 13.63
CA LEU A 9 8.11 -37.77 12.49
C LEU A 9 8.38 -38.67 11.27
N LYS A 10 7.34 -39.32 10.76
CA LYS A 10 7.37 -39.97 9.45
C LYS A 10 7.29 -38.89 8.37
N PRO A 11 8.00 -39.01 7.26
CA PRO A 11 7.82 -38.10 6.13
C PRO A 11 6.41 -38.28 5.56
N LEU A 12 5.65 -37.20 5.48
CA LEU A 12 4.34 -37.12 4.81
C LEU A 12 4.55 -37.14 3.30
N THR A 13 4.38 -38.31 2.71
CA THR A 13 4.27 -38.49 1.25
C THR A 13 2.78 -38.57 0.90
N ASN A 14 2.11 -37.46 0.73
CA ASN A 14 0.92 -37.31 -0.11
C ASN A 14 0.34 -35.90 0.01
N ASN A 15 0.55 -35.07 -0.98
CA ASN A 15 0.01 -33.69 -1.10
C ASN A 15 -1.53 -33.61 -1.10
N LYS A 16 -2.24 -34.74 -1.10
CA LYS A 16 -3.70 -34.75 -0.99
C LYS A 16 -4.23 -34.70 0.47
N GLU A 17 -3.41 -34.99 1.47
CA GLU A 17 -3.86 -34.96 2.86
C GLU A 17 -3.67 -33.59 3.53
N ILE A 18 -2.80 -32.73 3.00
CA ILE A 18 -2.61 -31.36 3.51
C ILE A 18 -3.79 -30.47 3.13
N LEU A 19 -4.42 -30.75 1.96
CA LEU A 19 -5.62 -30.02 1.51
C LEU A 19 -6.88 -30.29 2.35
N LEU A 20 -6.91 -31.36 3.13
CA LEU A 20 -8.08 -31.74 3.94
C LEU A 20 -8.05 -31.17 5.38
N LEU A 21 -6.96 -30.52 5.79
CA LEU A 21 -6.84 -29.91 7.12
C LEU A 21 -7.11 -28.39 7.12
N ARG A 22 -7.20 -27.77 5.95
CA ARG A 22 -7.69 -26.39 5.77
C ARG A 22 -9.11 -26.46 5.26
N GLY A 23 -10.07 -25.99 6.06
CA GLY A 23 -11.47 -25.95 5.65
C GLY A 23 -11.64 -25.18 4.33
N PRO A 24 -12.64 -25.52 3.50
CA PRO A 24 -12.83 -24.94 2.15
C PRO A 24 -13.05 -23.42 2.12
N ASP A 25 -13.26 -22.79 3.28
CA ASP A 25 -13.54 -21.34 3.38
C ASP A 25 -12.26 -20.48 3.52
N LYS A 26 -11.07 -21.06 3.73
CA LYS A 26 -9.81 -20.31 3.85
C LYS A 26 -8.97 -20.23 2.57
N ILE A 27 -9.33 -20.98 1.53
CA ILE A 27 -8.57 -21.02 0.25
C ILE A 27 -8.98 -19.86 -0.69
N LYS A 28 -10.06 -19.13 -0.39
CA LYS A 28 -10.59 -18.08 -1.27
C LYS A 28 -9.94 -16.69 -1.12
N ASP A 29 -9.19 -16.43 -0.06
CA ASP A 29 -8.81 -15.06 0.29
C ASP A 29 -7.31 -14.72 0.11
N TYR A 30 -6.46 -15.67 -0.30
CA TYR A 30 -5.01 -15.47 -0.36
C TYR A 30 -4.45 -14.81 -1.63
N ASN A 31 -5.29 -14.47 -2.62
CA ASN A 31 -4.86 -13.80 -3.86
C ASN A 31 -5.75 -12.59 -4.20
N MET A 32 -6.14 -11.82 -3.23
CA MET A 32 -6.88 -10.58 -3.48
C MET A 32 -5.92 -9.40 -3.41
N ALA A 33 -5.92 -8.56 -4.45
CA ALA A 33 -5.22 -7.28 -4.43
C ALA A 33 -5.57 -6.49 -3.16
N ILE A 34 -4.62 -5.71 -2.64
CA ILE A 34 -4.73 -4.98 -1.37
C ILE A 34 -6.06 -4.20 -1.27
N PHE A 35 -6.54 -3.64 -2.38
CA PHE A 35 -7.81 -2.92 -2.46
C PHE A 35 -8.75 -3.61 -3.44
N SER A 36 -9.32 -4.73 -3.06
CA SER A 36 -10.30 -5.43 -3.85
C SER A 36 -11.72 -5.12 -3.40
N LEU A 37 -12.55 -4.63 -4.31
CA LEU A 37 -13.97 -4.40 -4.10
C LEU A 37 -14.78 -5.56 -4.69
N THR A 38 -15.65 -6.17 -3.89
CA THR A 38 -16.50 -7.27 -4.34
C THR A 38 -17.36 -6.86 -5.54
N GLY A 39 -17.27 -7.60 -6.62
CA GLY A 39 -18.02 -7.34 -7.86
C GLY A 39 -17.35 -6.41 -8.86
N TYR A 40 -16.15 -5.91 -8.56
CA TYR A 40 -15.37 -5.06 -9.46
C TYR A 40 -14.02 -5.70 -9.78
N GLY A 41 -13.53 -5.51 -11.01
CA GLY A 41 -12.15 -5.87 -11.38
C GLY A 41 -11.15 -4.88 -10.76
N GLU A 42 -9.87 -5.23 -10.81
CA GLU A 42 -8.78 -4.47 -10.18
C GLU A 42 -8.70 -3.01 -10.66
N GLU A 43 -8.65 -2.77 -11.97
CA GLU A 43 -8.62 -1.42 -12.55
C GLU A 43 -9.80 -0.56 -12.07
N LYS A 44 -11.02 -1.13 -12.05
CA LYS A 44 -12.21 -0.43 -11.57
C LYS A 44 -12.15 -0.19 -10.07
N SER A 45 -11.65 -1.14 -9.30
CA SER A 45 -11.46 -0.99 -7.85
C SER A 45 -10.50 0.15 -7.54
N THR A 46 -9.35 0.20 -8.23
CA THR A 46 -8.35 1.26 -8.09
C THR A 46 -8.91 2.64 -8.40
N ALA A 47 -9.67 2.76 -9.51
CA ALA A 47 -10.33 4.01 -9.86
C ALA A 47 -11.37 4.45 -8.80
N LEU A 48 -12.14 3.51 -8.26
CA LEU A 48 -13.14 3.79 -7.21
C LEU A 48 -12.49 4.22 -5.89
N ILE A 49 -11.30 3.70 -5.57
CA ILE A 49 -10.55 4.13 -4.40
C ILE A 49 -9.99 5.54 -4.57
N ALA A 50 -9.47 5.86 -5.77
CA ALA A 50 -9.05 7.21 -6.11
C ALA A 50 -10.21 8.21 -5.95
N ASP A 51 -11.37 7.85 -6.46
CA ASP A 51 -12.61 8.64 -6.28
C ASP A 51 -12.98 8.77 -4.80
N ALA A 52 -12.93 7.68 -4.04
CA ALA A 52 -13.33 7.67 -2.63
C ALA A 52 -12.45 8.55 -1.75
N TYR A 53 -11.12 8.49 -1.87
CA TYR A 53 -10.27 9.37 -1.06
C TYR A 53 -10.38 10.84 -1.50
N ALA A 54 -10.52 11.13 -2.80
CA ALA A 54 -10.71 12.50 -3.28
C ALA A 54 -12.00 13.12 -2.73
N LEU A 55 -13.11 12.39 -2.81
CA LEU A 55 -14.41 12.79 -2.27
C LEU A 55 -14.39 12.94 -0.74
N SER A 56 -13.79 11.98 -0.05
CA SER A 56 -13.68 12.00 1.42
C SER A 56 -12.84 13.19 1.88
N THR A 57 -11.70 13.43 1.25
CA THR A 57 -10.83 14.58 1.58
C THR A 57 -11.51 15.91 1.27
N TYR A 58 -12.25 15.99 0.19
CA TYR A 58 -13.04 17.20 -0.11
C TYR A 58 -13.98 17.57 1.05
N SER A 59 -14.55 16.60 1.75
CA SER A 59 -15.41 16.88 2.91
C SER A 59 -14.71 17.63 4.06
N TYR A 60 -13.34 17.68 4.05
CA TYR A 60 -12.50 18.34 5.06
C TYR A 60 -11.67 19.53 4.52
N HIS A 61 -12.09 20.15 3.50
CA HIS A 61 -11.34 21.03 2.62
C HIS A 61 -10.55 22.21 3.24
N ASN A 62 -10.74 22.58 4.47
CA ASN A 62 -9.90 23.63 5.10
C ASN A 62 -8.66 23.11 5.84
N PHE A 63 -8.51 21.80 5.95
CA PHE A 63 -7.51 21.24 6.85
C PHE A 63 -6.09 21.20 6.25
N SER A 64 -5.99 21.05 4.92
CA SER A 64 -4.72 20.85 4.22
C SER A 64 -3.74 22.01 4.36
N ASP A 65 -4.19 23.27 4.25
CA ASP A 65 -3.32 24.45 4.38
C ASP A 65 -2.68 24.57 5.75
N GLY A 66 -3.46 24.34 6.81
CA GLY A 66 -2.94 24.34 8.18
C GLY A 66 -1.93 23.23 8.37
N PHE A 67 -2.16 22.06 7.79
CA PHE A 67 -1.29 20.91 7.88
C PHE A 67 0.06 21.16 7.19
N SER A 68 0.04 21.70 5.97
CA SER A 68 1.26 22.02 5.21
C SER A 68 2.17 23.02 5.90
N CYS A 69 1.64 24.05 6.54
CA CYS A 69 2.47 25.06 7.21
C CYS A 69 2.80 24.74 8.68
N GLY A 70 2.20 23.73 9.24
CA GLY A 70 2.42 23.32 10.64
C GLY A 70 3.14 21.98 10.74
N TYR A 71 2.41 20.87 10.71
CA TYR A 71 3.00 19.55 10.88
C TYR A 71 4.03 19.22 9.82
N GLN A 72 3.72 19.45 8.55
CA GLN A 72 4.61 19.11 7.44
C GLN A 72 6.01 19.73 7.61
N GLN A 73 6.08 20.99 8.03
CA GLN A 73 7.36 21.70 8.18
C GLN A 73 8.05 21.44 9.54
N TYR A 74 7.28 21.44 10.63
CA TYR A 74 7.83 21.52 11.98
C TYR A 74 7.60 20.28 12.85
N GLY A 75 6.93 19.27 12.33
CA GLY A 75 6.71 18.00 12.99
C GLY A 75 5.68 18.02 14.12
N PHE A 76 5.57 16.89 14.80
CA PHE A 76 4.55 16.64 15.81
C PHE A 76 4.58 17.62 16.97
N GLY A 77 5.76 17.91 17.54
CA GLY A 77 5.87 18.71 18.75
C GLY A 77 5.52 20.19 18.57
N ALA A 78 6.04 20.83 17.53
CA ALA A 78 5.84 22.26 17.24
C ALA A 78 4.84 22.49 16.11
N GLY A 79 4.83 21.64 15.13
CA GLY A 79 4.04 21.79 13.92
C GLY A 79 2.55 21.55 14.11
N LEU A 80 2.15 20.53 14.87
CA LEU A 80 0.74 20.24 15.09
C LEU A 80 -0.02 21.40 15.75
N PRO A 81 0.49 22.05 16.82
CA PRO A 81 -0.11 23.29 17.34
C PRO A 81 -0.20 24.40 16.29
N LEU A 82 0.82 24.57 15.44
CA LEU A 82 0.79 25.57 14.37
C LEU A 82 -0.24 25.23 13.30
N THR A 83 -0.39 23.96 12.94
CA THR A 83 -1.45 23.47 12.05
C THR A 83 -2.83 23.87 12.58
N LEU A 84 -3.08 23.63 13.86
CA LEU A 84 -4.33 23.97 14.52
C LEU A 84 -4.56 25.50 14.58
N ILE A 85 -3.53 26.27 14.92
CA ILE A 85 -3.59 27.75 14.93
C ILE A 85 -3.87 28.27 13.53
N LYS A 86 -3.19 27.78 12.50
CA LYS A 86 -3.41 28.19 11.10
C LYS A 86 -4.82 27.84 10.62
N ALA A 87 -5.28 26.65 10.94
CA ALA A 87 -6.65 26.24 10.61
C ALA A 87 -7.71 27.10 11.31
N LEU A 88 -7.44 27.58 12.54
CA LEU A 88 -8.34 28.43 13.31
C LEU A 88 -8.33 29.88 12.85
N PHE A 89 -7.16 30.43 12.53
CA PHE A 89 -6.98 31.87 12.36
C PHE A 89 -6.49 32.26 10.97
N GLY A 90 -6.31 31.30 10.07
CA GLY A 90 -5.63 31.47 8.81
C GLY A 90 -6.37 32.30 7.77
N ASN A 91 -7.68 32.51 7.91
CA ASN A 91 -8.42 33.50 7.14
C ASN A 91 -9.82 33.78 7.69
N THR A 92 -10.38 34.93 7.40
CA THR A 92 -11.52 35.56 8.06
C THR A 92 -12.90 35.14 7.58
N ALA A 93 -13.05 34.00 6.94
CA ALA A 93 -14.37 33.56 6.51
C ALA A 93 -15.22 33.09 7.68
N SER A 94 -16.44 33.56 7.74
CA SER A 94 -17.31 33.52 8.90
C SER A 94 -18.00 32.19 9.21
N GLN A 95 -17.73 31.13 8.47
CA GLN A 95 -18.37 29.83 8.68
C GLN A 95 -17.34 28.71 8.56
N GLY A 96 -17.06 28.06 9.65
CA GLY A 96 -16.20 26.89 9.70
C GLY A 96 -16.90 25.63 9.15
N ILE A 97 -16.15 24.78 8.51
CA ILE A 97 -16.59 23.45 8.07
C ILE A 97 -16.48 22.46 9.20
N ILE A 98 -15.36 22.51 9.91
CA ILE A 98 -15.24 21.88 11.22
C ILE A 98 -15.69 22.95 12.21
N SER A 99 -16.57 22.60 13.11
CA SER A 99 -17.05 23.54 14.12
C SER A 99 -15.86 24.16 14.87
N GLY A 100 -15.79 25.48 14.93
CA GLY A 100 -14.67 26.21 15.50
C GLY A 100 -13.49 26.46 14.55
N ILE A 101 -13.43 25.86 13.36
CA ILE A 101 -12.44 26.22 12.33
C ILE A 101 -13.09 27.17 11.34
N PRO A 102 -12.56 28.39 11.15
CA PRO A 102 -13.08 29.33 10.18
C PRO A 102 -13.02 28.78 8.76
N TRP A 103 -14.05 29.08 7.99
CA TRP A 103 -14.05 28.80 6.56
C TRP A 103 -12.92 29.57 5.85
N ASN A 104 -12.10 28.88 5.07
CA ASN A 104 -11.07 29.47 4.23
C ASN A 104 -11.49 29.36 2.76
N PRO A 105 -11.91 30.46 2.10
CA PRO A 105 -12.36 30.41 0.72
C PRO A 105 -11.28 29.96 -0.27
N ASP A 106 -10.01 30.27 0.01
CA ASP A 106 -8.90 29.90 -0.88
C ASP A 106 -8.62 28.38 -0.79
N SER A 107 -8.66 27.82 0.39
CA SER A 107 -8.54 26.37 0.59
C SER A 107 -9.72 25.62 0.01
N GLU A 108 -10.93 26.16 0.14
CA GLU A 108 -12.11 25.56 -0.49
C GLU A 108 -12.00 25.57 -2.00
N ALA A 109 -11.62 26.71 -2.59
CA ALA A 109 -11.45 26.82 -4.04
C ALA A 109 -10.38 25.84 -4.56
N ALA A 110 -9.29 25.66 -3.82
CA ALA A 110 -8.25 24.70 -4.15
C ALA A 110 -8.76 23.25 -4.07
N ALA A 111 -9.52 22.90 -3.02
CA ALA A 111 -10.11 21.58 -2.87
C ALA A 111 -11.17 21.30 -3.94
N GLN A 112 -12.00 22.28 -4.27
CA GLN A 112 -12.98 22.18 -5.38
C GLN A 112 -12.27 21.98 -6.72
N GLU A 113 -11.19 22.72 -6.97
CA GLU A 113 -10.41 22.57 -8.21
C GLU A 113 -9.78 21.20 -8.32
N LYS A 114 -9.18 20.68 -7.24
CA LYS A 114 -8.62 19.33 -7.20
C LYS A 114 -9.69 18.27 -7.47
N THR A 115 -10.85 18.40 -6.85
CA THR A 115 -11.99 17.49 -7.04
C THR A 115 -12.54 17.60 -8.47
N ARG A 116 -12.59 18.80 -9.02
CA ARG A 116 -12.99 19.05 -10.42
C ARG A 116 -12.00 18.44 -11.42
N GLN A 117 -10.70 18.48 -11.13
CA GLN A 117 -9.67 17.81 -11.95
C GLN A 117 -9.85 16.29 -11.95
N ALA A 118 -10.36 15.70 -10.86
CA ALA A 118 -10.77 14.31 -10.79
C ALA A 118 -12.14 14.01 -11.45
N GLY A 119 -12.75 15.03 -12.12
CA GLY A 119 -14.01 14.91 -12.85
C GLY A 119 -15.28 15.14 -12.03
N TRP A 120 -15.17 15.51 -10.75
CA TRP A 120 -16.29 15.66 -9.84
C TRP A 120 -16.79 17.11 -9.74
N SER A 121 -18.11 17.29 -9.68
CA SER A 121 -18.78 18.59 -9.47
C SER A 121 -19.87 18.47 -8.43
N ILE A 122 -20.07 19.51 -7.63
CA ILE A 122 -21.09 19.53 -6.57
C ILE A 122 -22.49 19.44 -7.20
N LEU A 123 -23.33 18.56 -6.66
CA LEU A 123 -24.76 18.50 -6.94
C LEU A 123 -25.52 19.30 -5.88
N SER A 124 -26.26 20.30 -6.32
CA SER A 124 -27.02 21.17 -5.43
C SER A 124 -28.31 20.52 -4.92
N ALA A 125 -28.83 21.04 -3.81
CA ALA A 125 -30.13 20.61 -3.29
C ALA A 125 -31.29 20.84 -4.30
N GLU A 126 -31.20 21.90 -5.11
CA GLU A 126 -32.19 22.21 -6.15
C GLU A 126 -32.18 21.14 -7.25
N GLU A 127 -31.02 20.74 -7.75
CA GLU A 127 -30.88 19.67 -8.75
C GLU A 127 -31.41 18.33 -8.25
N LEU A 128 -31.11 18.00 -6.98
CA LEU A 128 -31.61 16.78 -6.33
C LEU A 128 -33.10 16.86 -5.96
N GLY A 129 -33.74 18.04 -6.01
CA GLY A 129 -35.10 18.25 -5.49
C GLY A 129 -35.21 18.07 -3.97
N TYR A 130 -34.10 18.29 -3.25
CA TYR A 130 -34.01 18.15 -1.80
C TYR A 130 -34.42 19.44 -1.09
N GLN A 131 -35.28 19.32 -0.07
CA GLN A 131 -35.83 20.46 0.69
C GLN A 131 -35.28 20.56 2.12
N GLY A 132 -34.33 19.70 2.48
CA GLY A 132 -33.75 19.68 3.81
C GLY A 132 -32.68 20.78 4.00
N LYS A 133 -31.92 20.69 5.07
CA LYS A 133 -30.96 21.71 5.49
C LYS A 133 -29.68 21.62 4.68
N THR A 134 -29.29 22.70 4.02
CA THR A 134 -28.02 22.88 3.31
C THR A 134 -27.36 24.21 3.68
N ASN A 135 -26.07 24.37 3.36
CA ASN A 135 -25.41 25.67 3.40
C ASN A 135 -25.25 26.26 1.98
N ALA A 136 -24.68 27.47 1.90
CA ALA A 136 -24.43 28.14 0.63
C ALA A 136 -23.36 27.47 -0.24
N HIS A 137 -22.62 26.51 0.27
CA HIS A 137 -21.52 25.80 -0.38
C HIS A 137 -21.92 24.41 -0.89
N GLY A 138 -23.19 24.01 -0.72
CA GLY A 138 -23.70 22.73 -1.18
C GLY A 138 -23.63 21.58 -0.17
N THR A 139 -23.09 21.81 1.04
CA THR A 139 -23.03 20.80 2.11
C THR A 139 -24.43 20.49 2.64
N PHE A 140 -24.77 19.23 2.73
CA PHE A 140 -26.02 18.72 3.31
C PHE A 140 -25.85 18.39 4.79
N TYR A 141 -26.86 18.68 5.60
CA TYR A 141 -26.85 18.45 7.04
C TYR A 141 -27.93 17.46 7.45
N GLY A 142 -27.69 16.71 8.50
CA GLY A 142 -28.66 15.76 9.05
C GLY A 142 -29.99 16.43 9.40
N GLU A 143 -31.11 15.77 9.09
CA GLU A 143 -32.46 16.36 9.10
C GLU A 143 -33.06 16.52 10.49
N LYS A 144 -32.77 15.59 11.41
CA LYS A 144 -33.42 15.59 12.73
C LYS A 144 -32.58 16.27 13.81
N ALA A 145 -33.25 16.83 14.82
CA ALA A 145 -32.61 17.33 16.00
C ALA A 145 -31.75 16.22 16.67
N GLY A 146 -30.51 16.55 16.99
CA GLY A 146 -29.50 15.59 17.47
C GLY A 146 -28.58 15.05 16.36
N TYR A 147 -28.95 15.17 15.09
CA TYR A 147 -28.14 14.73 13.94
C TYR A 147 -27.70 15.90 13.03
N SER A 148 -28.04 17.12 13.40
CA SER A 148 -27.85 18.32 12.58
C SER A 148 -26.38 18.74 12.41
N THR A 149 -25.46 18.09 13.07
CA THR A 149 -24.01 18.28 12.92
C THR A 149 -23.40 17.37 11.87
N ASN A 150 -24.08 16.27 11.52
CA ASN A 150 -23.61 15.37 10.48
C ASN A 150 -23.72 16.02 9.11
N GLN A 151 -22.71 15.82 8.28
CA GLN A 151 -22.56 16.48 7.00
C GLN A 151 -22.29 15.45 5.89
N ALA A 152 -22.82 15.74 4.72
CA ALA A 152 -22.58 14.97 3.52
C ALA A 152 -22.36 15.92 2.33
N GLU A 153 -21.46 15.53 1.43
CA GLU A 153 -21.28 16.16 0.14
C GLU A 153 -21.80 15.20 -0.94
N ILE A 154 -22.57 15.73 -1.88
CA ILE A 154 -23.11 14.97 -3.01
C ILE A 154 -22.51 15.54 -4.29
N MET A 155 -21.88 14.69 -5.09
CA MET A 155 -21.17 15.09 -6.29
C MET A 155 -21.57 14.25 -7.49
N GLY A 156 -21.55 14.85 -8.66
CA GLY A 156 -21.73 14.18 -9.95
C GLY A 156 -20.43 14.16 -10.75
N LYS A 157 -20.17 13.06 -11.43
CA LYS A 157 -19.09 12.91 -12.41
C LYS A 157 -19.71 12.86 -13.81
N TYR A 158 -19.13 13.60 -14.73
CA TYR A 158 -19.70 13.79 -16.06
C TYR A 158 -18.71 13.34 -17.14
N ASP A 159 -19.25 12.80 -18.23
CA ASP A 159 -18.47 12.53 -19.43
C ASP A 159 -18.16 13.81 -20.24
N ASP A 160 -17.34 13.68 -21.27
CA ASP A 160 -16.97 14.80 -22.16
C ASP A 160 -18.18 15.41 -22.89
N SER A 161 -19.29 14.72 -22.95
CA SER A 161 -20.56 15.17 -23.55
C SER A 161 -21.46 15.89 -22.55
N GLY A 162 -21.06 15.93 -21.26
CA GLY A 162 -21.82 16.52 -20.18
C GLY A 162 -22.93 15.62 -19.61
N ASN A 163 -22.93 14.33 -19.92
CA ASN A 163 -23.86 13.39 -19.30
C ASN A 163 -23.34 12.96 -17.93
N LEU A 164 -24.24 12.89 -16.95
CA LEU A 164 -23.92 12.34 -15.63
C LEU A 164 -23.63 10.83 -15.76
N ILE A 165 -22.45 10.41 -15.34
CA ILE A 165 -22.00 9.00 -15.44
C ILE A 165 -21.82 8.34 -14.07
N GLN A 166 -21.67 9.11 -12.98
CA GLN A 166 -21.46 8.58 -11.65
C GLN A 166 -21.89 9.60 -10.59
N ILE A 167 -22.33 9.13 -9.43
CA ILE A 167 -22.63 9.95 -8.25
C ILE A 167 -21.72 9.53 -7.09
N GLY A 168 -21.10 10.54 -6.44
CA GLY A 168 -20.32 10.39 -5.21
C GLY A 168 -21.10 10.91 -4.01
N ILE A 169 -21.13 10.11 -2.95
CA ILE A 169 -21.71 10.46 -1.64
C ILE A 169 -20.56 10.40 -0.63
N ALA A 170 -20.12 11.54 -0.12
CA ALA A 170 -19.06 11.64 0.87
C ALA A 170 -19.62 12.07 2.23
N PHE A 171 -19.61 11.17 3.18
CA PHE A 171 -19.96 11.49 4.56
C PHE A 171 -18.74 12.01 5.31
N ARG A 172 -18.91 13.12 5.97
CA ARG A 172 -17.89 13.69 6.84
C ARG A 172 -17.92 13.05 8.21
N GLY A 173 -16.74 12.89 8.81
CA GLY A 173 -16.61 12.56 10.23
C GLY A 173 -17.13 13.68 11.13
N THR A 174 -17.07 13.49 12.44
CA THR A 174 -17.64 14.38 13.43
C THR A 174 -17.13 15.81 13.28
N GLY A 175 -18.06 16.74 13.26
CA GLY A 175 -17.78 18.14 13.48
C GLY A 175 -18.54 18.61 14.71
N ALA A 176 -17.86 19.22 15.69
CA ALA A 176 -18.52 19.75 16.88
C ALA A 176 -19.51 20.89 16.55
N PRO A 177 -20.50 21.16 17.38
CA PRO A 177 -21.40 22.30 17.23
C PRO A 177 -20.64 23.62 17.25
N ARG A 178 -21.16 24.64 16.56
CA ARG A 178 -20.55 25.96 16.47
C ARG A 178 -20.23 26.55 17.84
N GLY A 179 -18.97 26.93 18.05
CA GLY A 179 -18.56 27.73 19.21
C GLY A 179 -17.73 27.03 20.26
N GLU A 180 -17.44 25.73 20.10
CA GLU A 180 -16.62 24.98 21.04
C GLU A 180 -15.13 24.93 20.61
N SER A 181 -14.22 24.76 21.55
CA SER A 181 -12.78 24.72 21.26
C SER A 181 -12.38 23.40 20.60
N ILE A 182 -11.25 23.38 19.86
CA ILE A 182 -10.71 22.14 19.28
C ILE A 182 -10.42 21.08 20.33
N LEU A 183 -10.03 21.48 21.55
CA LEU A 183 -9.82 20.55 22.66
C LEU A 183 -11.14 19.91 23.12
N ASP A 184 -12.22 20.66 23.07
CA ASP A 184 -13.57 20.14 23.29
C ASP A 184 -13.99 19.24 22.12
N THR A 185 -13.57 19.57 20.88
CA THR A 185 -13.79 18.74 19.69
C THR A 185 -13.13 17.35 19.80
N VAL A 186 -11.91 17.25 20.33
CA VAL A 186 -11.28 15.94 20.60
C VAL A 186 -12.02 15.19 21.70
N GLY A 187 -12.48 15.88 22.74
CA GLY A 187 -13.32 15.32 23.79
C GLY A 187 -14.69 14.87 23.27
N ASP A 188 -15.29 15.65 22.39
CA ASP A 188 -16.59 15.35 21.79
C ASP A 188 -16.49 14.26 20.72
N VAL A 189 -15.42 14.24 19.93
CA VAL A 189 -15.08 13.12 19.03
C VAL A 189 -14.99 11.82 19.84
N VAL A 190 -14.31 11.83 20.99
CA VAL A 190 -14.26 10.67 21.89
C VAL A 190 -15.63 10.34 22.47
N ASN A 191 -16.47 11.31 22.77
CA ASN A 191 -17.82 11.09 23.29
C ASN A 191 -18.81 10.68 22.19
N ASP A 192 -18.68 11.24 20.99
CA ASP A 192 -19.48 10.85 19.81
C ASP A 192 -19.08 9.44 19.31
N ILE A 193 -17.81 9.12 19.38
CA ILE A 193 -17.32 7.77 19.14
C ILE A 193 -17.83 6.80 20.20
N LYS A 194 -17.88 7.19 21.47
CA LYS A 194 -18.58 6.38 22.50
C LYS A 194 -20.07 6.21 22.21
N ALA A 195 -20.73 7.23 21.65
CA ALA A 195 -22.12 7.12 21.22
C ALA A 195 -22.28 6.26 19.96
N ALA A 196 -21.27 6.21 19.09
CA ALA A 196 -21.22 5.35 17.90
C ALA A 196 -20.87 3.89 18.21
N LEU A 197 -20.35 3.59 19.40
CA LEU A 197 -20.07 2.22 19.87
C LEU A 197 -21.32 1.46 20.34
N PHE A 198 -22.51 2.02 20.16
CA PHE A 198 -23.75 1.32 20.42
C PHE A 198 -24.06 0.28 19.32
N PRO A 199 -24.96 -0.69 19.60
CA PRO A 199 -25.26 -1.80 18.71
C PRO A 199 -25.52 -1.36 17.25
N ALA A 200 -25.28 -2.25 16.29
CA ALA A 200 -25.47 -2.00 14.86
C ALA A 200 -26.84 -1.35 14.54
N ASP A 201 -27.88 -1.71 15.29
CA ASP A 201 -29.20 -1.10 15.19
C ASP A 201 -29.22 0.40 15.47
N TYR A 202 -28.34 0.91 16.33
CA TYR A 202 -28.26 2.34 16.61
C TYR A 202 -27.62 3.09 15.45
N SER A 203 -26.53 2.58 14.92
CA SER A 203 -25.84 3.18 13.79
C SER A 203 -26.71 3.23 12.54
N ASN A 204 -27.45 2.15 12.27
CA ASN A 204 -28.40 2.07 11.15
C ASN A 204 -29.56 3.05 11.33
N ASN A 205 -30.15 3.11 12.51
CA ASN A 205 -31.20 4.08 12.83
C ASN A 205 -30.67 5.52 12.72
N PHE A 206 -29.43 5.76 13.15
CA PHE A 206 -28.77 7.06 13.05
C PHE A 206 -28.67 7.51 11.60
N THR A 207 -28.09 6.69 10.72
CA THR A 207 -27.92 6.98 9.29
C THR A 207 -29.25 7.24 8.60
N TYR A 208 -30.24 6.37 8.82
CA TYR A 208 -31.57 6.53 8.26
C TYR A 208 -32.26 7.82 8.71
N HIS A 209 -32.12 8.19 9.99
CA HIS A 209 -32.71 9.41 10.52
C HIS A 209 -31.97 10.68 10.14
N ALA A 210 -30.66 10.61 9.92
CA ALA A 210 -29.87 11.77 9.49
C ALA A 210 -30.04 12.07 7.99
N PHE A 211 -29.97 11.04 7.14
CA PHE A 211 -29.83 11.21 5.70
C PHE A 211 -30.83 10.40 4.86
N GLY A 212 -31.80 9.70 5.47
CA GLY A 212 -32.70 8.80 4.72
C GLY A 212 -33.43 9.47 3.55
N ASN A 213 -33.96 10.67 3.75
CA ASN A 213 -34.63 11.45 2.68
C ASN A 213 -33.60 12.00 1.65
N LEU A 214 -32.42 12.44 2.07
CA LEU A 214 -31.37 12.85 1.14
C LEU A 214 -30.98 11.69 0.21
N LEU A 215 -30.73 10.52 0.78
CA LEU A 215 -30.36 9.32 0.02
C LEU A 215 -31.50 8.86 -0.91
N GLU A 216 -32.78 9.02 -0.51
CA GLU A 216 -33.92 8.79 -1.41
C GLU A 216 -33.89 9.75 -2.61
N LYS A 217 -33.62 11.05 -2.38
CA LYS A 217 -33.53 12.05 -3.46
C LYS A 217 -32.35 11.82 -4.39
N VAL A 218 -31.20 11.37 -3.85
CA VAL A 218 -30.05 10.99 -4.67
C VAL A 218 -30.39 9.77 -5.54
N ALA A 219 -31.05 8.75 -4.99
CA ALA A 219 -31.49 7.59 -5.76
C ALA A 219 -32.49 7.96 -6.87
N ASP A 220 -33.50 8.79 -6.56
CA ASP A 220 -34.46 9.31 -7.54
C ASP A 220 -33.76 10.08 -8.67
N TYR A 221 -32.79 10.92 -8.32
CA TYR A 221 -32.02 11.71 -9.28
C TYR A 221 -31.13 10.83 -10.17
N ALA A 222 -30.45 9.85 -9.59
CA ALA A 222 -29.65 8.89 -10.32
C ALA A 222 -30.48 8.12 -11.35
N GLN A 223 -31.59 7.52 -10.91
CA GLN A 223 -32.51 6.77 -11.80
C GLN A 223 -33.08 7.64 -12.92
N LYS A 224 -33.44 8.90 -12.62
CA LYS A 224 -33.92 9.86 -13.64
C LYS A 224 -32.86 10.16 -14.70
N ASN A 225 -31.57 10.08 -14.35
CA ASN A 225 -30.45 10.26 -15.28
C ASN A 225 -29.96 8.92 -15.87
N GLY A 226 -30.67 7.81 -15.66
CA GLY A 226 -30.35 6.50 -16.22
C GLY A 226 -29.26 5.73 -15.48
N LEU A 227 -28.90 6.16 -14.26
CA LEU A 227 -27.91 5.51 -13.41
C LEU A 227 -28.55 4.46 -12.49
N SER A 228 -27.75 3.49 -12.11
CA SER A 228 -28.03 2.43 -11.14
C SER A 228 -27.18 2.56 -9.89
N GLY A 229 -27.34 1.66 -8.92
CA GLY A 229 -26.49 1.58 -7.73
C GLY A 229 -25.01 1.38 -8.07
N ASN A 230 -24.67 0.62 -9.13
CA ASN A 230 -23.30 0.40 -9.59
C ASN A 230 -22.57 1.69 -10.04
N ASP A 231 -23.34 2.75 -10.30
CA ASP A 231 -22.81 4.06 -10.70
C ASP A 231 -22.69 5.01 -9.50
N VAL A 232 -22.80 4.48 -8.27
CA VAL A 232 -22.70 5.27 -7.05
C VAL A 232 -21.51 4.84 -6.20
N VAL A 233 -20.69 5.82 -5.79
CA VAL A 233 -19.64 5.66 -4.79
C VAL A 233 -20.09 6.26 -3.48
N VAL A 234 -20.09 5.47 -2.42
CA VAL A 234 -20.39 5.92 -1.05
C VAL A 234 -19.10 5.85 -0.24
N THR A 235 -18.62 6.97 0.24
CA THR A 235 -17.38 7.06 1.00
C THR A 235 -17.51 7.96 2.22
N GLY A 236 -16.54 7.88 3.11
CA GLY A 236 -16.44 8.72 4.29
C GLY A 236 -15.32 8.30 5.20
N HIS A 237 -14.82 9.26 5.99
CA HIS A 237 -13.73 9.08 6.92
C HIS A 237 -14.22 9.18 8.36
N SER A 238 -13.64 8.40 9.28
CA SER A 238 -14.00 8.43 10.70
C SER A 238 -15.47 8.03 10.90
N LEU A 239 -16.28 8.84 11.59
CA LEU A 239 -17.73 8.63 11.68
C LEU A 239 -18.42 8.65 10.31
N GLY A 240 -17.85 9.30 9.30
CA GLY A 240 -18.32 9.17 7.92
C GLY A 240 -18.18 7.74 7.40
N GLY A 241 -17.10 7.05 7.75
CA GLY A 241 -16.90 5.62 7.45
C GLY A 241 -17.93 4.71 8.13
N LEU A 242 -18.34 5.02 9.37
CA LEU A 242 -19.45 4.34 10.02
C LEU A 242 -20.77 4.52 9.22
N LEU A 243 -21.02 5.74 8.71
CA LEU A 243 -22.21 5.99 7.89
C LEU A 243 -22.19 5.18 6.59
N VAL A 244 -21.02 5.01 5.97
CA VAL A 244 -20.84 4.13 4.79
C VAL A 244 -21.22 2.70 5.12
N ASN A 245 -20.68 2.14 6.21
CA ASN A 245 -21.02 0.79 6.67
C ASN A 245 -22.52 0.64 6.93
N SER A 246 -23.16 1.67 7.52
CA SER A 246 -24.61 1.69 7.78
C SER A 246 -25.44 1.78 6.49
N VAL A 247 -25.01 2.58 5.50
CA VAL A 247 -25.68 2.64 4.18
C VAL A 247 -25.67 1.26 3.53
N SER A 248 -24.53 0.59 3.53
CA SER A 248 -24.41 -0.77 3.01
C SER A 248 -25.33 -1.75 3.74
N ALA A 249 -25.36 -1.71 5.06
CA ALA A 249 -26.23 -2.58 5.87
C ALA A 249 -27.74 -2.36 5.62
N LEU A 250 -28.13 -1.12 5.31
CA LEU A 250 -29.51 -0.74 5.01
C LEU A 250 -29.89 -0.88 3.53
N SER A 251 -28.91 -1.07 2.65
CA SER A 251 -29.05 -0.93 1.20
C SER A 251 -30.13 -1.82 0.58
N GLU A 252 -30.29 -3.04 1.07
CA GLU A 252 -31.29 -3.99 0.54
C GLU A 252 -32.71 -3.70 1.04
N SER A 253 -32.83 -3.14 2.24
CA SER A 253 -34.13 -2.93 2.91
C SER A 253 -34.67 -1.51 2.77
N CYS A 254 -33.82 -0.53 2.46
CA CYS A 254 -34.16 0.87 2.31
C CYS A 254 -33.99 1.32 0.85
N TRP A 255 -34.53 2.50 0.52
CA TRP A 255 -34.40 3.14 -0.78
C TRP A 255 -34.70 2.22 -1.98
N ASN A 256 -35.66 1.31 -1.81
CA ASN A 256 -36.06 0.30 -2.80
C ASN A 256 -34.87 -0.59 -3.29
N GLY A 257 -33.87 -0.83 -2.46
CA GLY A 257 -32.68 -1.61 -2.83
C GLY A 257 -31.69 -0.90 -3.74
N PHE A 258 -31.85 0.39 -4.01
CA PHE A 258 -31.04 1.12 -4.98
C PHE A 258 -29.53 1.06 -4.68
N TYR A 259 -29.13 1.13 -3.41
CA TYR A 259 -27.73 1.12 -3.00
C TYR A 259 -27.13 -0.28 -2.78
N ALA A 260 -27.87 -1.35 -3.09
CA ALA A 260 -27.40 -2.72 -2.85
C ALA A 260 -26.11 -3.06 -3.63
N ASP A 261 -25.93 -2.43 -4.80
CA ASP A 261 -24.78 -2.61 -5.67
C ASP A 261 -23.85 -1.38 -5.71
N ALA A 262 -23.99 -0.44 -4.76
CA ALA A 262 -23.11 0.72 -4.68
C ALA A 262 -21.72 0.36 -4.18
N ALA A 263 -20.70 1.02 -4.74
CA ALA A 263 -19.32 0.89 -4.25
C ALA A 263 -19.18 1.60 -2.89
N CYS A 264 -19.06 0.83 -1.83
CA CYS A 264 -18.95 1.33 -0.46
C CYS A 264 -17.49 1.24 0.02
N ILE A 265 -16.85 2.40 0.26
CA ILE A 265 -15.44 2.50 0.69
C ILE A 265 -15.38 3.36 1.94
N ALA A 266 -15.05 2.76 3.07
CA ALA A 266 -14.99 3.42 4.37
C ALA A 266 -13.54 3.62 4.81
N LEU A 267 -13.16 4.85 5.14
CA LEU A 267 -11.82 5.22 5.59
C LEU A 267 -11.84 5.44 7.10
N ALA A 268 -10.88 4.86 7.81
CA ALA A 268 -10.73 5.04 9.26
C ALA A 268 -12.01 4.78 10.07
N SER A 269 -12.84 3.85 9.62
CA SER A 269 -14.15 3.62 10.24
C SER A 269 -14.02 3.01 11.64
N PRO A 270 -14.72 3.55 12.67
CA PRO A 270 -14.75 2.95 14.01
C PRO A 270 -15.55 1.65 14.06
N THR A 271 -16.40 1.40 13.09
CA THR A 271 -17.21 0.19 12.97
C THR A 271 -17.06 -0.37 11.57
N GLN A 272 -16.80 -1.66 11.48
CA GLN A 272 -16.60 -2.37 10.23
C GLN A 272 -17.63 -3.48 10.12
N THR A 273 -18.21 -3.68 8.94
CA THR A 273 -19.18 -4.76 8.69
C THR A 273 -18.45 -5.98 8.15
N GLU A 274 -18.91 -7.17 8.54
CA GLU A 274 -18.37 -8.45 8.08
C GLU A 274 -18.99 -8.93 6.74
N ASN A 275 -19.84 -8.12 6.11
CA ASN A 275 -20.62 -8.55 4.94
C ASN A 275 -19.83 -8.54 3.60
N GLY A 276 -18.57 -8.15 3.60
CA GLY A 276 -17.72 -8.11 2.40
C GLY A 276 -18.14 -7.09 1.33
N LYS A 277 -19.24 -6.34 1.52
CA LYS A 277 -19.73 -5.32 0.58
C LYS A 277 -19.09 -3.95 0.79
N VAL A 278 -18.42 -3.74 1.92
CA VAL A 278 -17.72 -2.50 2.24
C VAL A 278 -16.24 -2.79 2.31
N LEU A 279 -15.45 -2.09 1.51
CA LEU A 279 -14.02 -2.06 1.69
C LEU A 279 -13.71 -1.05 2.81
N ASN A 280 -13.29 -1.55 3.96
CA ASN A 280 -12.84 -0.74 5.09
C ASN A 280 -11.33 -0.60 5.03
N ILE A 281 -10.84 0.63 4.85
CA ILE A 281 -9.42 0.93 4.76
C ILE A 281 -9.00 1.69 6.01
N GLY A 282 -7.94 1.20 6.66
CA GLY A 282 -7.41 1.84 7.87
C GLY A 282 -5.91 1.61 8.04
N PHE A 283 -5.28 2.49 8.81
CA PHE A 283 -3.90 2.28 9.24
C PHE A 283 -3.87 1.42 10.50
N GLU A 284 -2.90 0.51 10.58
CA GLU A 284 -2.71 -0.29 11.80
C GLU A 284 -2.41 0.55 13.04
N ASN A 285 -1.89 1.75 12.84
CA ASN A 285 -1.58 2.72 13.89
C ASN A 285 -2.62 3.85 14.02
N ASP A 286 -3.80 3.69 13.43
CA ASP A 286 -4.96 4.57 13.65
C ASP A 286 -5.76 4.11 14.89
N PRO A 287 -5.86 4.95 15.94
CA PRO A 287 -6.55 4.57 17.17
C PRO A 287 -8.05 4.36 16.98
N VAL A 288 -8.69 5.00 16.01
CA VAL A 288 -10.11 4.83 15.73
C VAL A 288 -10.36 3.50 15.05
N PHE A 289 -9.60 3.22 14.01
CA PHE A 289 -9.76 2.02 13.21
C PHE A 289 -9.41 0.74 14.00
N ARG A 290 -8.32 0.78 14.79
CA ARG A 290 -7.77 -0.40 15.47
C ARG A 290 -8.29 -0.63 16.90
N VAL A 291 -8.78 0.40 17.57
CA VAL A 291 -9.24 0.28 18.96
C VAL A 291 -10.75 0.14 19.06
N LEU A 292 -11.49 0.75 18.13
CA LEU A 292 -12.95 0.81 18.23
C LEU A 292 -13.69 -0.27 17.45
N ASN A 293 -13.12 -0.93 16.56
CA ASN A 293 -13.48 -2.10 15.75
C ASN A 293 -14.84 -2.80 16.07
N GLY A 294 -15.89 -2.03 16.38
CA GLY A 294 -17.24 -2.58 16.65
C GLY A 294 -17.39 -3.49 17.89
N THR A 295 -16.33 -3.66 18.68
CA THR A 295 -16.39 -4.44 19.92
C THR A 295 -16.97 -3.63 21.07
N ASP A 296 -17.54 -4.31 22.07
CA ASP A 296 -18.00 -3.66 23.29
C ASP A 296 -16.89 -2.86 23.96
N PHE A 297 -17.16 -1.61 24.30
CA PHE A 297 -16.19 -0.73 24.92
C PHE A 297 -15.91 -1.17 26.38
N THR A 298 -14.78 -1.84 26.58
CA THR A 298 -14.29 -2.24 27.91
C THR A 298 -12.97 -1.53 28.21
N TRP A 299 -12.48 -1.60 29.46
CA TRP A 299 -11.16 -1.06 29.80
C TRP A 299 -10.02 -1.75 29.02
N GLU A 300 -10.24 -2.99 28.63
CA GLU A 300 -9.29 -3.78 27.84
C GLU A 300 -9.24 -3.30 26.38
N THR A 301 -10.35 -2.80 25.85
CA THR A 301 -10.45 -2.25 24.49
C THR A 301 -9.90 -0.83 24.34
N LEU A 302 -9.45 -0.19 25.43
CA LEU A 302 -8.72 1.10 25.36
C LEU A 302 -7.29 0.95 24.83
N GLY A 303 -6.75 -0.26 24.86
CA GLY A 303 -5.47 -0.60 24.26
C GLY A 303 -5.64 -1.13 22.84
N VAL A 304 -4.52 -1.45 22.21
CA VAL A 304 -4.52 -2.10 20.91
C VAL A 304 -5.11 -3.50 21.04
N HIS A 305 -6.17 -3.77 20.34
CA HIS A 305 -6.57 -5.13 20.04
C HIS A 305 -6.71 -5.26 18.53
N ASP A 306 -6.20 -6.32 18.04
CA ASP A 306 -6.09 -6.63 16.64
C ASP A 306 -7.10 -7.71 16.29
N THR A 307 -8.26 -7.29 15.80
CA THR A 307 -9.24 -8.20 15.25
C THR A 307 -9.56 -7.71 13.84
N PRO A 308 -8.73 -8.06 12.84
CA PRO A 308 -9.01 -7.69 11.47
C PRO A 308 -10.33 -8.34 11.03
N HIS A 309 -11.14 -7.60 10.28
CA HIS A 309 -12.31 -8.12 9.60
C HIS A 309 -11.94 -8.48 8.16
N ASP A 310 -12.58 -9.50 7.61
CA ASP A 310 -12.36 -9.94 6.21
C ASP A 310 -12.62 -8.81 5.19
N SER A 311 -13.41 -7.79 5.57
CA SER A 311 -13.70 -6.61 4.75
C SER A 311 -12.68 -5.47 4.89
N SER A 312 -11.61 -5.62 5.70
CA SER A 312 -10.67 -4.54 5.97
C SER A 312 -9.26 -4.82 5.46
N THR A 313 -8.57 -3.75 5.06
CA THR A 313 -7.13 -3.71 4.86
C THR A 313 -6.51 -3.04 6.06
N ASP A 314 -5.75 -3.75 6.85
CA ASP A 314 -5.30 -3.32 8.16
C ASP A 314 -3.78 -3.36 8.38
N ASN A 315 -3.00 -3.81 7.39
CA ASN A 315 -1.54 -3.85 7.45
C ASN A 315 -0.86 -2.61 6.84
N ILE A 316 -1.60 -1.51 6.69
CA ILE A 316 -1.05 -0.26 6.18
C ILE A 316 -0.54 0.58 7.36
N VAL A 317 0.76 0.91 7.34
CA VAL A 317 1.41 1.72 8.37
C VAL A 317 1.55 3.17 7.89
N ASN A 318 0.99 4.10 8.62
CA ASN A 318 1.29 5.51 8.47
C ASN A 318 2.56 5.86 9.27
N PHE A 319 3.72 5.85 8.62
CA PHE A 319 4.99 6.11 9.28
C PHE A 319 5.22 7.61 9.48
N ASN A 320 4.62 8.15 10.54
CA ASN A 320 4.70 9.56 10.94
C ASN A 320 5.67 9.78 12.11
N ASP A 321 5.91 11.04 12.46
CA ASP A 321 6.85 11.42 13.52
C ASP A 321 6.54 10.77 14.88
N PHE A 322 5.26 10.61 15.22
CA PHE A 322 4.89 9.98 16.48
C PHE A 322 5.17 8.48 16.45
N TYR A 323 4.81 7.80 15.36
CA TYR A 323 5.08 6.37 15.19
C TYR A 323 6.59 6.09 15.21
N ALA A 324 7.40 6.93 14.56
CA ALA A 324 8.86 6.82 14.56
C ALA A 324 9.48 7.08 15.94
N SER A 325 8.83 7.85 16.79
CA SER A 325 9.41 8.32 18.05
C SER A 325 9.50 7.23 19.14
N THR A 326 10.41 7.43 20.10
CA THR A 326 10.48 6.60 21.30
C THR A 326 9.28 6.80 22.24
N LEU A 327 8.52 7.88 22.07
CA LEU A 327 7.31 8.16 22.84
C LEU A 327 6.22 7.12 22.57
N TRP A 328 6.20 6.51 21.39
CA TRP A 328 5.28 5.42 21.08
C TRP A 328 5.32 4.28 22.11
N GLY A 329 6.51 3.84 22.49
CA GLY A 329 6.67 2.78 23.50
C GLY A 329 6.27 3.18 24.93
N LEU A 330 6.22 4.49 25.22
CA LEU A 330 5.83 5.03 26.53
C LEU A 330 4.33 5.34 26.60
N THR A 331 3.71 5.63 25.48
CA THR A 331 2.30 6.01 25.35
C THR A 331 1.67 5.18 24.21
N PRO A 332 1.21 3.97 24.51
CA PRO A 332 0.74 3.04 23.48
C PRO A 332 -0.45 3.60 22.69
N LEU A 333 -0.70 3.01 21.55
CA LEU A 333 -1.86 3.32 20.72
C LEU A 333 -3.14 3.21 21.54
N SER A 334 -3.89 4.30 21.59
CA SER A 334 -5.14 4.39 22.35
C SER A 334 -5.95 5.59 21.89
N ILE A 335 -7.27 5.48 21.92
CA ILE A 335 -8.17 6.63 21.70
C ILE A 335 -7.98 7.74 22.76
N LEU A 336 -7.42 7.41 23.91
CA LEU A 336 -7.10 8.39 24.97
C LEU A 336 -5.75 9.06 24.79
N ASN A 337 -4.93 8.60 23.83
CA ASN A 337 -3.64 9.20 23.53
C ASN A 337 -3.76 10.18 22.36
N PRO A 338 -3.75 11.52 22.62
CA PRO A 338 -3.91 12.52 21.56
C PRO A 338 -2.83 12.43 20.46
N ALA A 339 -1.64 11.91 20.80
CA ALA A 339 -0.55 11.77 19.85
C ALA A 339 -0.83 10.69 18.79
N SER A 340 -1.52 9.63 19.15
CA SER A 340 -1.90 8.55 18.20
C SER A 340 -2.95 9.01 17.18
N TRP A 341 -3.71 10.08 17.48
CA TRP A 341 -4.69 10.67 16.56
C TRP A 341 -4.05 11.29 15.32
N LEU A 342 -2.74 11.48 15.32
CA LEU A 342 -2.03 11.93 14.12
C LEU A 342 -2.27 10.96 12.95
N SER A 343 -2.25 9.65 13.20
CA SER A 343 -2.53 8.64 12.16
C SER A 343 -3.99 8.62 11.70
N HIS A 344 -4.90 9.23 12.47
CA HIS A 344 -6.32 9.33 12.10
C HIS A 344 -6.63 10.53 11.19
N MET A 345 -5.65 11.36 10.84
CA MET A 345 -5.92 12.57 10.05
C MET A 345 -6.28 12.24 8.59
N PRO A 346 -7.37 12.80 8.04
CA PRO A 346 -7.84 12.50 6.68
C PRO A 346 -6.81 12.81 5.60
N PHE A 347 -5.93 13.79 5.82
CA PHE A 347 -4.84 14.12 4.92
C PHE A 347 -3.89 12.91 4.69
N PHE A 348 -3.56 12.15 5.72
CA PHE A 348 -2.69 10.98 5.56
C PHE A 348 -3.37 9.84 4.80
N TYR A 349 -4.67 9.69 4.94
CA TYR A 349 -5.42 8.73 4.13
C TYR A 349 -5.34 9.06 2.64
N GLU A 350 -5.54 10.34 2.28
CA GLU A 350 -5.37 10.79 0.90
C GLU A 350 -3.96 10.51 0.37
N THR A 351 -2.92 10.99 1.07
CA THR A 351 -1.54 10.88 0.59
C THR A 351 -1.05 9.44 0.54
N SER A 352 -1.37 8.62 1.54
CA SER A 352 -0.95 7.22 1.58
C SER A 352 -1.68 6.38 0.53
N LEU A 353 -3.00 6.51 0.40
CA LEU A 353 -3.76 5.78 -0.61
C LEU A 353 -3.35 6.16 -2.03
N SER A 354 -3.11 7.45 -2.27
CA SER A 354 -2.59 7.90 -3.57
C SER A 354 -1.23 7.27 -3.89
N ARG A 355 -0.31 7.17 -2.94
CA ARG A 355 0.98 6.51 -3.16
C ARG A 355 0.81 5.02 -3.42
N ILE A 356 -0.01 4.34 -2.64
CA ILE A 356 -0.23 2.89 -2.78
C ILE A 356 -0.77 2.56 -4.17
N ILE A 357 -1.84 3.23 -4.63
CA ILE A 357 -2.45 2.91 -5.94
C ILE A 357 -1.63 3.38 -7.14
N ASN A 358 -0.66 4.27 -6.96
CA ASN A 358 0.26 4.72 -8.01
C ASN A 358 1.67 4.11 -7.87
N SER A 359 1.88 3.21 -6.91
CA SER A 359 3.14 2.51 -6.75
C SER A 359 3.38 1.55 -7.90
N GLU A 360 4.62 1.47 -8.38
CA GLU A 360 5.05 0.46 -9.36
C GLU A 360 4.88 -0.97 -8.81
N PHE A 361 4.82 -1.12 -7.48
CA PHE A 361 4.59 -2.39 -6.81
C PHE A 361 3.11 -2.70 -6.53
N TYR A 362 2.16 -1.85 -6.97
CA TYR A 362 0.74 -2.01 -6.61
C TYR A 362 0.18 -3.40 -6.95
N ALA A 363 0.53 -3.92 -8.12
CA ALA A 363 0.08 -5.25 -8.57
C ALA A 363 0.64 -6.42 -7.74
N LEU A 364 1.69 -6.18 -6.94
CA LEU A 364 2.30 -7.16 -6.03
C LEU A 364 1.71 -7.11 -4.62
N MET A 365 0.98 -6.04 -4.29
CA MET A 365 0.42 -5.86 -2.95
C MET A 365 -0.85 -6.68 -2.80
N GLU A 366 -0.80 -7.64 -1.92
CA GLU A 366 -1.94 -8.46 -1.51
C GLU A 366 -2.55 -7.91 -0.21
N ARG A 367 -3.73 -8.41 0.15
CA ARG A 367 -4.48 -7.92 1.33
C ARG A 367 -3.72 -8.11 2.65
N ASP A 368 -2.85 -9.08 2.75
CA ASP A 368 -2.02 -9.38 3.92
C ASP A 368 -0.60 -8.78 3.83
N SER A 369 -0.27 -8.10 2.72
CA SER A 369 1.00 -7.39 2.58
C SER A 369 1.14 -6.28 3.61
N THR A 370 2.35 -6.11 4.14
CA THR A 370 2.69 -4.97 5.00
C THR A 370 3.10 -3.79 4.13
N VAL A 371 2.33 -2.69 4.16
CA VAL A 371 2.61 -1.49 3.37
C VAL A 371 2.90 -0.30 4.29
N ILE A 372 4.10 0.25 4.20
CA ILE A 372 4.58 1.36 5.03
C ILE A 372 4.68 2.61 4.17
N THR A 373 3.92 3.64 4.50
CA THR A 373 3.96 4.92 3.79
C THR A 373 4.71 5.97 4.59
N ALA A 374 5.76 6.57 4.01
CA ALA A 374 6.58 7.60 4.65
C ALA A 374 5.81 8.92 4.76
N ASN A 375 5.41 9.28 5.97
CA ASN A 375 4.67 10.50 6.29
C ASN A 375 5.37 11.33 7.37
N LEU A 376 6.70 11.30 7.39
CA LEU A 376 7.51 12.12 8.26
C LEU A 376 7.43 13.60 7.86
N SER A 377 7.48 14.48 8.86
CA SER A 377 7.64 15.91 8.60
C SER A 377 9.06 16.23 8.10
N ASP A 378 9.23 17.39 7.47
CA ASP A 378 10.54 17.87 7.01
C ASP A 378 11.58 17.94 8.13
N ALA A 379 11.13 18.22 9.36
CA ALA A 379 12.00 18.26 10.53
C ALA A 379 12.58 16.89 10.94
N PHE A 380 11.91 15.79 10.59
CA PHE A 380 12.30 14.42 10.97
C PHE A 380 12.83 13.60 9.80
N ARG A 381 12.40 13.88 8.59
CA ARG A 381 12.65 13.08 7.38
C ARG A 381 14.14 12.81 7.13
N GLU A 382 14.97 13.84 7.20
CA GLU A 382 16.41 13.72 6.89
C GLU A 382 17.21 12.89 7.90
N ASN A 383 16.62 12.56 9.06
CA ASN A 383 17.32 11.91 10.18
C ASN A 383 16.62 10.65 10.69
N THR A 384 15.51 10.26 10.09
CA THR A 384 14.69 9.15 10.57
C THR A 384 14.52 8.11 9.46
N TRP A 385 14.98 6.90 9.71
CA TRP A 385 14.79 5.79 8.78
C TRP A 385 13.35 5.27 8.85
N VAL A 386 12.70 5.23 7.70
CA VAL A 386 11.42 4.56 7.50
C VAL A 386 11.72 3.09 7.29
N THR A 387 11.23 2.27 8.18
CA THR A 387 11.46 0.82 8.19
C THR A 387 10.31 0.14 8.92
N ASP A 388 10.17 -1.16 8.75
CA ASP A 388 9.22 -1.90 9.55
C ASP A 388 9.67 -1.93 11.03
N LEU A 389 8.98 -1.17 11.86
CA LEU A 389 9.19 -1.17 13.32
C LEU A 389 8.39 -2.27 14.01
N ASN A 390 7.53 -2.97 13.27
CA ASN A 390 6.67 -4.06 13.74
C ASN A 390 6.00 -3.74 15.09
N LYS A 391 5.33 -2.59 15.15
CA LYS A 391 4.65 -2.10 16.36
C LYS A 391 3.19 -2.53 16.43
N SER A 392 2.75 -3.35 15.50
CA SER A 392 1.41 -3.94 15.49
C SER A 392 1.23 -4.94 16.63
N ALA A 393 -0.03 -5.21 16.99
CA ALA A 393 -0.36 -6.29 17.92
C ALA A 393 -0.14 -7.69 17.30
N LEU A 394 -0.27 -7.80 15.97
CA LEU A 394 0.08 -9.00 15.21
C LEU A 394 1.42 -8.76 14.51
N PRO A 395 2.38 -9.70 14.63
CA PRO A 395 3.64 -9.60 13.92
C PRO A 395 3.42 -9.56 12.40
N HIS A 396 4.12 -8.66 11.73
CA HIS A 396 4.18 -8.65 10.28
C HIS A 396 4.87 -9.93 9.78
N SER A 397 4.39 -10.44 8.67
CA SER A 397 4.94 -11.61 7.99
C SER A 397 4.77 -11.43 6.48
N GLY A 398 5.69 -11.97 5.69
CA GLY A 398 5.69 -11.80 4.24
C GLY A 398 6.46 -10.55 3.78
N PRO A 399 6.35 -10.20 2.49
CA PRO A 399 7.04 -9.06 1.92
C PRO A 399 6.60 -7.73 2.53
N THR A 400 7.56 -6.80 2.68
CA THR A 400 7.29 -5.44 3.16
C THR A 400 7.45 -4.44 2.02
N PHE A 401 6.43 -3.62 1.79
CA PHE A 401 6.44 -2.52 0.83
C PHE A 401 6.66 -1.21 1.58
N ILE A 402 7.73 -0.48 1.23
CA ILE A 402 8.06 0.81 1.86
C ILE A 402 8.02 1.89 0.79
N LEU A 403 7.03 2.78 0.89
CA LEU A 403 6.76 3.84 -0.08
C LEU A 403 7.20 5.19 0.48
N GLY A 404 8.18 5.79 -0.18
CA GLY A 404 8.68 7.13 0.09
C GLY A 404 7.69 8.24 -0.22
N SER A 405 8.13 9.46 -0.18
CA SER A 405 7.33 10.66 -0.42
C SER A 405 7.89 11.49 -1.59
N GLU A 406 7.43 12.73 -1.73
CA GLU A 406 7.96 13.71 -2.68
C GLU A 406 9.24 14.41 -2.18
N GLY A 407 9.82 13.99 -1.09
CA GLY A 407 11.00 14.62 -0.49
C GLY A 407 12.07 13.60 -0.15
N ASN A 408 13.26 14.06 0.22
CA ASN A 408 14.40 13.19 0.50
C ASN A 408 14.14 12.26 1.68
N ASP A 409 13.92 11.01 1.43
CA ASP A 409 13.59 9.98 2.43
C ASP A 409 14.78 9.07 2.77
N LEU A 410 14.74 8.49 3.96
CA LEU A 410 15.65 7.42 4.37
C LEU A 410 14.83 6.14 4.50
N LEU A 411 14.95 5.21 3.56
CA LEU A 411 14.16 3.99 3.49
C LEU A 411 15.03 2.78 3.79
N ALA A 412 14.60 1.90 4.69
CA ALA A 412 15.38 0.73 5.08
C ALA A 412 14.53 -0.54 5.12
N GLY A 413 14.88 -1.51 4.30
CA GLY A 413 14.37 -2.87 4.37
C GLY A 413 14.83 -3.62 5.62
N GLY A 414 14.24 -4.77 5.86
CA GLY A 414 14.55 -5.72 6.94
C GLY A 414 15.50 -6.82 6.52
N GLU A 415 15.42 -7.97 7.21
CA GLU A 415 16.15 -9.20 6.84
C GLU A 415 15.36 -10.07 5.84
N GLY A 416 14.13 -9.68 5.53
CA GLY A 416 13.21 -10.37 4.62
C GLY A 416 13.28 -9.86 3.19
N ASN A 417 12.27 -10.22 2.40
CA ASN A 417 12.11 -9.71 1.05
C ASN A 417 11.36 -8.37 1.12
N ASP A 418 11.96 -7.31 0.62
CA ASP A 418 11.44 -5.97 0.73
C ASP A 418 11.36 -5.27 -0.64
N TYR A 419 10.33 -4.44 -0.79
CA TYR A 419 10.08 -3.59 -1.95
C TYR A 419 10.13 -2.14 -1.50
N LEU A 420 11.13 -1.38 -1.96
CA LEU A 420 11.35 0.00 -1.55
C LEU A 420 11.21 0.93 -2.75
N GLU A 421 10.34 1.92 -2.65
CA GLU A 421 10.11 2.94 -3.68
C GLU A 421 10.35 4.33 -3.10
N GLY A 422 11.30 5.10 -3.67
CA GLY A 422 11.66 6.42 -3.16
C GLY A 422 10.64 7.50 -3.47
N GLY A 423 10.14 7.49 -4.69
CA GLY A 423 9.27 8.54 -5.21
C GLY A 423 10.06 9.68 -5.85
N ALA A 424 9.89 10.90 -5.38
CA ALA A 424 10.68 12.03 -5.81
C ALA A 424 11.60 12.50 -4.67
N GLY A 425 12.75 13.07 -5.01
CA GLY A 425 13.73 13.54 -4.03
C GLY A 425 15.06 12.83 -4.15
N ASN A 426 15.98 13.15 -3.25
CA ASN A 426 17.28 12.46 -3.19
C ASN A 426 17.23 11.46 -2.05
N ASP A 427 16.81 10.24 -2.35
CA ASP A 427 16.53 9.24 -1.35
C ASP A 427 17.76 8.41 -0.99
N THR A 428 17.75 7.87 0.21
CA THR A 428 18.79 6.94 0.64
C THR A 428 18.16 5.64 1.11
N PHE A 429 18.58 4.56 0.49
CA PHE A 429 18.11 3.22 0.75
C PHE A 429 19.11 2.43 1.56
N ARG A 430 18.61 1.50 2.35
CA ARG A 430 19.37 0.43 3.00
C ARG A 430 18.68 -0.89 2.77
N ASP A 431 19.51 -1.87 2.58
CA ASP A 431 19.14 -3.26 2.57
C ASP A 431 19.79 -3.97 3.76
N ALA A 432 19.16 -4.99 4.30
CA ALA A 432 19.69 -5.78 5.40
C ALA A 432 19.81 -7.28 5.08
N GLY A 433 19.47 -7.69 3.86
CA GLY A 433 19.52 -9.07 3.36
C GLY A 433 18.20 -9.50 2.72
N GLY A 434 18.13 -10.73 2.20
CA GLY A 434 16.96 -11.24 1.49
C GLY A 434 17.00 -10.98 -0.01
N TYR A 435 15.82 -10.96 -0.62
CA TYR A 435 15.63 -10.67 -2.06
C TYR A 435 14.82 -9.40 -2.18
N ASN A 436 15.44 -8.31 -2.65
CA ASN A 436 14.87 -6.98 -2.55
C ASN A 436 14.79 -6.29 -3.90
N ILE A 437 13.75 -5.47 -4.10
CA ILE A 437 13.64 -4.57 -5.25
C ILE A 437 13.58 -3.13 -4.75
N ILE A 438 14.46 -2.29 -5.26
CA ILE A 438 14.58 -0.88 -4.92
C ILE A 438 14.37 -0.05 -6.18
N LEU A 439 13.37 0.83 -6.16
CA LEU A 439 13.12 1.83 -7.18
C LEU A 439 13.44 3.21 -6.60
N GLY A 440 14.54 3.80 -7.07
CA GLY A 440 14.97 5.11 -6.58
C GLY A 440 14.00 6.22 -6.92
N GLY A 441 13.44 6.19 -8.13
CA GLY A 441 12.59 7.25 -8.64
C GLY A 441 13.35 8.50 -9.05
N GLU A 442 12.70 9.68 -8.98
CA GLU A 442 13.32 10.93 -9.39
C GLU A 442 14.39 11.40 -8.40
N GLY A 443 15.49 11.96 -8.90
CA GLY A 443 16.54 12.60 -8.08
C GLY A 443 17.87 11.85 -8.01
N ASP A 444 18.79 12.31 -7.14
CA ASP A 444 20.11 11.70 -6.94
C ASP A 444 20.07 10.65 -5.81
N ASN A 445 19.62 9.45 -6.13
CA ASN A 445 19.37 8.40 -5.15
C ASN A 445 20.61 7.60 -4.78
N LYS A 446 20.65 7.10 -3.54
CA LYS A 446 21.79 6.43 -2.93
C LYS A 446 21.39 5.12 -2.29
N LEU A 447 22.20 4.08 -2.50
CA LEU A 447 22.11 2.82 -1.77
C LEU A 447 23.30 2.68 -0.81
N ASP A 448 23.02 2.59 0.50
CA ASP A 448 23.99 2.47 1.60
C ASP A 448 24.12 1.00 2.02
N LEU A 449 25.13 0.31 1.52
CA LEU A 449 25.38 -1.12 1.71
C LEU A 449 25.72 -1.50 3.17
N ARG A 450 26.23 -0.54 3.98
CA ARG A 450 26.68 -0.76 5.36
C ARG A 450 27.88 -1.70 5.55
N HIS A 451 28.37 -2.35 4.50
CA HIS A 451 29.53 -3.24 4.46
C HIS A 451 30.51 -2.82 3.36
N ALA A 452 31.63 -3.52 3.21
CA ALA A 452 32.61 -3.21 2.17
C ALA A 452 32.09 -3.61 0.77
N LEU A 453 32.43 -2.83 -0.25
CA LEU A 453 31.96 -3.11 -1.61
C LEU A 453 32.41 -4.50 -2.11
N ASN A 454 33.55 -5.00 -1.66
CA ASN A 454 34.06 -6.30 -2.06
C ASN A 454 33.33 -7.49 -1.41
N ASP A 455 32.42 -7.24 -0.48
CA ASP A 455 31.59 -8.27 0.14
C ASP A 455 30.33 -8.59 -0.71
N SER A 456 30.10 -7.80 -1.77
CA SER A 456 29.03 -8.01 -2.74
C SER A 456 29.59 -8.16 -4.16
N GLU A 457 28.93 -8.98 -4.98
CA GLU A 457 29.09 -8.97 -6.43
C GLU A 457 28.11 -7.96 -7.02
N VAL A 458 28.59 -7.03 -7.84
CA VAL A 458 27.75 -6.01 -8.48
C VAL A 458 27.76 -6.21 -9.98
N ALA A 459 26.61 -6.50 -10.57
CA ALA A 459 26.40 -6.53 -12.01
C ALA A 459 25.48 -5.37 -12.45
N TRP A 460 25.46 -5.06 -13.72
CA TRP A 460 24.66 -3.98 -14.29
C TRP A 460 24.24 -4.28 -15.72
N ASP A 461 22.98 -4.11 -16.04
CA ASP A 461 22.44 -4.38 -17.37
C ASP A 461 22.33 -3.13 -18.28
N GLY A 462 22.55 -1.95 -17.75
CA GLY A 462 22.39 -0.66 -18.42
C GLY A 462 21.39 0.26 -17.70
N SER A 463 20.53 -0.31 -16.86
CA SER A 463 19.50 0.41 -16.08
C SER A 463 19.47 -0.03 -14.62
N THR A 464 19.56 -1.32 -14.37
CA THR A 464 19.41 -1.96 -13.05
C THR A 464 20.76 -2.41 -12.51
N LEU A 465 21.02 -2.11 -11.25
CA LEU A 465 22.10 -2.70 -10.47
C LEU A 465 21.61 -4.00 -9.82
N TYR A 466 22.40 -5.05 -9.97
CA TYR A 466 22.18 -6.36 -9.33
C TYR A 466 23.28 -6.56 -8.30
N LEU A 467 22.91 -6.59 -7.03
CA LEU A 467 23.85 -6.77 -5.93
C LEU A 467 23.59 -8.14 -5.31
N ARG A 468 24.55 -9.04 -5.48
CA ARG A 468 24.51 -10.37 -4.85
C ARG A 468 25.37 -10.36 -3.60
N GLU A 469 24.76 -10.63 -2.47
CA GLU A 469 25.42 -10.70 -1.18
C GLU A 469 26.12 -12.04 -0.95
N ALA A 470 27.12 -12.05 -0.07
CA ALA A 470 27.89 -13.26 0.24
C ALA A 470 27.05 -14.37 0.89
N ASP A 471 25.95 -14.05 1.54
CA ASP A 471 24.99 -15.00 2.14
C ASP A 471 23.98 -15.56 1.12
N GLY A 472 23.96 -15.01 -0.10
CA GLY A 472 23.14 -15.42 -1.22
C GLY A 472 21.90 -14.56 -1.47
N GLY A 473 21.70 -13.49 -0.71
CA GLY A 473 20.68 -12.46 -0.98
C GLY A 473 20.94 -11.75 -2.31
N LEU A 474 19.91 -11.17 -2.88
CA LEU A 474 19.96 -10.44 -4.15
C LEU A 474 19.11 -9.18 -4.09
N THR A 475 19.72 -8.04 -4.36
CA THR A 475 19.03 -6.75 -4.46
C THR A 475 19.07 -6.25 -5.89
N LEU A 476 17.90 -5.96 -6.46
CA LEU A 476 17.74 -5.26 -7.73
C LEU A 476 17.45 -3.80 -7.43
N ALA A 477 18.26 -2.89 -7.99
CA ALA A 477 18.13 -1.48 -7.67
C ALA A 477 18.17 -0.61 -8.95
N GLN A 478 17.09 0.12 -9.19
CA GLN A 478 16.95 1.05 -10.32
C GLN A 478 17.04 2.50 -9.82
N ASP A 479 17.43 3.41 -10.71
CA ASP A 479 17.56 4.85 -10.44
C ASP A 479 18.47 5.16 -9.24
N ILE A 480 19.51 4.35 -9.05
CA ILE A 480 20.53 4.55 -8.03
C ILE A 480 21.77 5.18 -8.65
N HIS A 481 22.12 6.37 -8.20
CA HIS A 481 23.24 7.15 -8.71
C HIS A 481 24.53 6.98 -7.89
N THR A 482 24.40 6.58 -6.64
CA THR A 482 25.53 6.41 -5.72
C THR A 482 25.37 5.13 -4.90
N LEU A 483 26.38 4.27 -4.91
CA LEU A 483 26.56 3.22 -3.91
C LEU A 483 27.46 3.73 -2.78
N ARG A 484 27.06 3.55 -1.54
CA ARG A 484 27.89 3.85 -0.37
C ARG A 484 28.32 2.55 0.28
N SER A 485 29.62 2.31 0.32
CA SER A 485 30.23 1.21 1.06
C SER A 485 30.80 1.68 2.39
N ARG A 486 31.03 0.73 3.29
CA ARG A 486 31.67 0.97 4.58
C ARG A 486 32.99 0.21 4.65
N GLU A 487 34.08 0.90 4.28
CA GLU A 487 35.41 0.32 4.22
C GLU A 487 36.06 0.29 5.60
N SER A 488 36.68 -0.84 5.96
CA SER A 488 37.43 -0.98 7.19
C SER A 488 38.89 -0.55 6.95
N PHE A 489 39.39 0.37 7.77
CA PHE A 489 40.78 0.77 7.72
C PHE A 489 41.53 0.29 8.97
N MET A 490 42.53 -0.55 8.76
CA MET A 490 43.41 -1.09 9.82
C MET A 490 42.66 -1.60 11.07
N TRP A 491 41.48 -2.24 10.91
CA TRP A 491 40.64 -2.83 11.96
C TRP A 491 40.24 -1.92 13.12
N LEU A 492 40.61 -0.65 13.09
CA LEU A 492 40.41 0.33 14.16
C LEU A 492 39.21 1.28 13.90
N TRP A 493 38.94 1.59 12.64
CA TRP A 493 37.83 2.46 12.24
C TRP A 493 37.31 2.09 10.84
N SER A 494 36.03 2.33 10.65
CA SER A 494 35.38 2.21 9.35
C SER A 494 35.08 3.60 8.79
N GLN A 495 35.21 3.74 7.48
CA GLN A 495 34.89 4.97 6.76
C GLN A 495 33.88 4.67 5.65
N ASN A 496 32.87 5.52 5.52
CA ASN A 496 31.96 5.47 4.39
C ASN A 496 32.67 5.99 3.14
N LYS A 497 32.45 5.32 2.02
CA LYS A 497 33.00 5.67 0.73
C LYS A 497 31.90 5.64 -0.33
N ASP A 498 31.70 6.77 -0.99
CA ASP A 498 30.72 6.90 -2.06
C ASP A 498 31.35 6.52 -3.40
N HIS A 499 30.59 5.75 -4.18
CA HIS A 499 30.92 5.26 -5.50
C HIS A 499 29.81 5.70 -6.47
N GLN A 500 30.15 6.52 -7.45
CA GLN A 500 29.23 6.93 -8.50
C GLN A 500 28.96 5.75 -9.43
N VAL A 501 27.70 5.46 -9.71
CA VAL A 501 27.27 4.48 -10.70
C VAL A 501 27.51 5.06 -12.08
N THR A 502 28.26 4.36 -12.92
CA THR A 502 28.56 4.78 -14.30
C THR A 502 28.42 3.58 -15.25
N SER A 503 28.32 3.82 -16.54
CA SER A 503 28.28 2.74 -17.55
C SER A 503 29.54 1.86 -17.58
N GLU A 504 30.65 2.33 -17.04
CA GLU A 504 31.93 1.59 -17.03
C GLU A 504 32.16 0.81 -15.73
N GLY A 505 31.41 1.14 -14.64
CA GLY A 505 31.62 0.61 -13.32
C GLY A 505 31.37 1.64 -12.22
N LEU A 506 31.74 1.31 -11.02
CA LEU A 506 31.57 2.12 -9.81
C LEU A 506 32.80 3.01 -9.61
N ARG A 507 32.64 4.33 -9.69
CA ARG A 507 33.71 5.31 -9.64
C ARG A 507 33.79 6.03 -8.30
N SER A 508 34.92 5.94 -7.64
CA SER A 508 35.22 6.73 -6.43
C SER A 508 36.54 7.51 -6.64
N GLY A 509 36.42 8.80 -6.90
CA GLY A 509 37.55 9.63 -7.31
C GLY A 509 38.19 9.11 -8.61
N ASN A 510 39.48 8.74 -8.56
CA ASN A 510 40.18 8.16 -9.71
C ASN A 510 40.10 6.62 -9.77
N LEU A 511 39.52 5.97 -8.78
CA LEU A 511 39.37 4.52 -8.76
C LEU A 511 38.08 4.12 -9.48
N LEU A 512 38.20 3.16 -10.39
CA LEU A 512 37.09 2.49 -11.05
C LEU A 512 37.08 1.03 -10.61
N THR A 513 35.95 0.60 -10.03
CA THR A 513 35.67 -0.81 -9.74
C THR A 513 34.74 -1.31 -10.83
N LEU A 514 35.19 -2.30 -11.61
CA LEU A 514 34.37 -2.85 -12.71
C LEU A 514 33.22 -3.68 -12.15
N TYR A 515 32.14 -3.71 -12.89
CA TYR A 515 31.03 -4.64 -12.67
C TYR A 515 31.46 -6.09 -12.89
N ALA A 516 30.66 -7.02 -12.42
CA ALA A 516 30.80 -8.44 -12.75
C ALA A 516 30.78 -8.63 -14.28
N ASP A 517 31.43 -9.69 -14.72
CA ASP A 517 31.48 -10.03 -16.15
C ASP A 517 30.07 -10.27 -16.68
N SER A 518 29.65 -9.52 -17.68
CA SER A 518 28.31 -9.60 -18.24
C SER A 518 28.31 -9.49 -19.77
N THR A 519 27.29 -10.06 -20.38
CA THR A 519 26.93 -9.85 -21.79
C THR A 519 25.48 -9.38 -21.82
N THR A 520 25.23 -8.22 -22.41
CA THR A 520 23.92 -7.56 -22.44
C THR A 520 23.44 -7.45 -23.88
N GLY A 521 22.18 -7.81 -24.13
CA GLY A 521 21.46 -7.65 -25.39
C GLY A 521 20.90 -6.25 -25.58
N ASP A 522 19.84 -6.18 -26.37
CA ASP A 522 19.08 -4.97 -26.63
C ASP A 522 17.57 -5.28 -26.68
N ALA A 523 16.76 -4.48 -27.36
CA ALA A 523 15.31 -4.71 -27.45
C ALA A 523 14.91 -5.67 -28.60
N ASP A 524 15.85 -6.17 -29.37
CA ASP A 524 15.61 -7.14 -30.46
C ASP A 524 15.99 -8.55 -29.99
N ALA A 525 15.48 -9.59 -30.65
CA ALA A 525 15.87 -10.97 -30.37
C ALA A 525 17.38 -11.20 -30.55
N ASN A 526 18.06 -11.54 -29.46
CA ASN A 526 19.51 -11.69 -29.41
C ASN A 526 19.95 -13.16 -29.26
N SER A 527 21.23 -13.42 -29.43
CA SER A 527 21.86 -14.69 -29.09
C SER A 527 23.12 -14.42 -28.27
N LEU A 528 23.03 -14.65 -26.97
CA LEU A 528 24.08 -14.32 -26.01
C LEU A 528 24.72 -15.59 -25.46
N THR A 529 26.04 -15.55 -25.23
CA THR A 529 26.78 -16.69 -24.67
C THR A 529 27.73 -16.24 -23.57
N ALA A 530 27.66 -16.87 -22.42
CA ALA A 530 28.55 -16.64 -21.31
C ALA A 530 29.96 -17.16 -21.60
N HIS A 531 30.99 -16.36 -21.28
CA HIS A 531 32.38 -16.71 -21.59
C HIS A 531 33.04 -17.57 -20.50
N LYS A 532 32.60 -17.47 -19.25
CA LYS A 532 33.18 -18.15 -18.09
C LYS A 532 32.15 -18.30 -16.95
N ALA A 533 32.48 -19.12 -15.98
CA ALA A 533 31.71 -19.15 -14.72
C ALA A 533 31.68 -17.78 -14.04
N GLY A 534 30.57 -17.43 -13.41
CA GLY A 534 30.32 -16.13 -12.79
C GLY A 534 29.93 -15.02 -13.78
N SER A 535 29.72 -15.33 -15.08
CA SER A 535 29.18 -14.35 -16.02
C SER A 535 27.68 -14.17 -15.86
N TRP A 536 27.22 -12.94 -16.11
CA TRP A 536 25.80 -12.58 -16.19
C TRP A 536 25.40 -12.45 -17.66
N LEU A 537 24.22 -12.95 -18.01
CA LEU A 537 23.59 -12.76 -19.32
C LEU A 537 22.30 -11.98 -19.11
N PHE A 538 22.18 -10.85 -19.78
CA PHE A 538 21.00 -9.99 -19.76
C PHE A 538 20.42 -9.91 -21.17
N GLY A 539 19.25 -10.55 -21.43
CA GLY A 539 18.56 -10.46 -22.71
C GLY A 539 17.96 -9.08 -22.93
N LEU A 540 17.29 -8.54 -21.93
CA LEU A 540 16.52 -7.30 -21.84
C LEU A 540 15.10 -7.45 -22.39
N GLN A 541 14.84 -7.10 -23.62
CA GLN A 541 13.55 -7.26 -24.29
C GLN A 541 13.73 -8.09 -25.57
N GLY A 542 12.67 -8.76 -26.01
CA GLY A 542 12.71 -9.59 -27.21
C GLY A 542 12.86 -11.07 -26.88
N ASP A 543 12.59 -11.94 -27.87
CA ASP A 543 12.69 -13.39 -27.70
C ASP A 543 14.15 -13.83 -27.85
N ASP A 544 14.85 -13.99 -26.75
CA ASP A 544 16.29 -14.18 -26.71
C ASP A 544 16.72 -15.64 -26.59
N VAL A 545 17.95 -15.93 -27.01
CA VAL A 545 18.62 -17.21 -26.78
C VAL A 545 19.87 -16.99 -25.94
N LEU A 546 19.83 -17.40 -24.67
CA LEU A 546 20.92 -17.26 -23.73
C LEU A 546 21.59 -18.61 -23.49
N THR A 547 22.90 -18.70 -23.69
CA THR A 547 23.70 -19.91 -23.51
C THR A 547 24.72 -19.74 -22.40
N GLY A 548 24.63 -20.54 -21.34
CA GLY A 548 25.53 -20.51 -20.19
C GLY A 548 26.93 -21.01 -20.49
N ALA A 549 27.87 -20.69 -19.61
CA ALA A 549 29.24 -21.19 -19.66
C ALA A 549 29.30 -22.71 -19.49
N ALA A 550 30.14 -23.37 -20.25
CA ALA A 550 30.30 -24.83 -20.18
C ALA A 550 30.65 -25.37 -18.77
N THR A 551 31.24 -24.53 -17.93
CA THR A 551 31.60 -24.84 -16.54
C THR A 551 30.48 -24.58 -15.54
N GLY A 552 29.34 -24.00 -15.97
CA GLY A 552 28.26 -23.55 -15.09
C GLY A 552 28.54 -22.23 -14.38
N GLY A 553 27.78 -21.95 -13.33
CA GLY A 553 27.88 -20.72 -12.53
C GLY A 553 27.42 -19.45 -13.24
N THR A 554 26.63 -19.58 -14.30
CA THR A 554 26.09 -18.43 -15.07
C THR A 554 24.80 -17.93 -14.41
N THR A 555 24.63 -16.61 -14.37
CA THR A 555 23.35 -16.00 -14.02
C THR A 555 22.65 -15.54 -15.29
N PHE A 556 21.44 -16.05 -15.50
CA PHE A 556 20.58 -15.75 -16.63
C PHE A 556 19.49 -14.78 -16.19
N VAL A 557 19.30 -13.72 -16.95
CA VAL A 557 18.20 -12.77 -16.85
C VAL A 557 17.69 -12.60 -18.27
N GLY A 558 16.62 -13.34 -18.64
CA GLY A 558 16.03 -13.27 -20.00
C GLY A 558 15.51 -11.85 -20.24
N GLY A 559 14.61 -11.41 -19.41
CA GLY A 559 13.97 -10.10 -19.50
C GLY A 559 12.54 -10.24 -19.98
N GLU A 560 12.04 -9.28 -20.75
CA GLU A 560 10.71 -9.34 -21.35
C GLU A 560 10.75 -10.08 -22.69
N GLY A 561 9.93 -11.10 -22.87
CA GLY A 561 9.83 -11.88 -24.11
C GLY A 561 9.75 -13.37 -23.83
N ASP A 562 9.60 -14.17 -24.88
CA ASP A 562 9.56 -15.63 -24.77
C ASP A 562 10.99 -16.18 -24.98
N ASP A 563 11.77 -16.30 -23.91
CA ASP A 563 13.19 -16.59 -23.95
C ASP A 563 13.54 -18.08 -23.99
N THR A 564 14.67 -18.42 -24.62
CA THR A 564 15.25 -19.75 -24.62
C THR A 564 16.58 -19.77 -23.86
N LEU A 565 16.61 -20.47 -22.74
CA LEU A 565 17.74 -20.51 -21.82
C LEU A 565 18.41 -21.89 -21.90
N HIS A 566 19.70 -21.94 -22.26
CA HIS A 566 20.50 -23.15 -22.31
C HIS A 566 21.46 -23.22 -21.14
N SER A 567 21.10 -23.98 -20.11
CA SER A 567 21.97 -24.26 -18.96
C SER A 567 23.07 -25.25 -19.34
N HIS A 568 24.29 -24.96 -18.93
CA HIS A 568 25.43 -25.87 -19.02
C HIS A 568 26.13 -25.93 -17.67
N GLY A 569 26.75 -27.08 -17.37
CA GLY A 569 27.46 -27.26 -16.09
C GLY A 569 26.52 -27.33 -14.90
N SER A 570 26.87 -26.66 -13.79
CA SER A 570 26.15 -26.67 -12.53
C SER A 570 26.13 -25.29 -11.87
N ASP A 571 25.31 -25.14 -10.83
CA ASP A 571 25.27 -23.95 -9.97
C ASP A 571 24.91 -22.65 -10.75
N ASN A 572 24.03 -22.78 -11.75
CA ASN A 572 23.48 -21.65 -12.48
C ASN A 572 22.32 -21.00 -11.70
N SER A 573 22.08 -19.72 -11.94
CA SER A 573 20.95 -18.97 -11.39
C SER A 573 20.10 -18.41 -12.53
N PHE A 574 18.81 -18.60 -12.46
CA PHE A 574 17.83 -18.07 -13.41
C PHE A 574 16.95 -17.07 -12.68
N LEU A 575 17.03 -15.82 -13.08
CA LEU A 575 16.29 -14.73 -12.47
C LEU A 575 15.17 -14.29 -13.41
N PHE A 576 13.95 -14.35 -12.92
CA PHE A 576 12.72 -13.93 -13.58
C PHE A 576 12.11 -12.78 -12.82
N THR A 577 11.82 -11.67 -13.51
CA THR A 577 11.32 -10.45 -12.87
C THR A 577 10.17 -9.83 -13.67
N GLY A 578 9.18 -9.32 -12.99
CA GLY A 578 8.06 -8.61 -13.63
C GLY A 578 7.32 -9.44 -14.67
N ASN A 579 7.14 -8.89 -15.87
CA ASN A 579 6.52 -9.58 -17.00
C ASN A 579 7.59 -10.20 -17.90
N PHE A 580 8.02 -11.42 -17.58
CA PHE A 580 9.13 -12.09 -18.26
C PHE A 580 8.70 -12.99 -19.44
N GLY A 581 7.38 -13.16 -19.71
CA GLY A 581 6.86 -13.96 -20.82
C GLY A 581 6.84 -15.47 -20.57
N ASN A 582 6.98 -16.27 -21.63
CA ASN A 582 6.89 -17.74 -21.57
C ASN A 582 8.23 -18.36 -21.95
N ASP A 583 9.08 -18.56 -20.96
CA ASP A 583 10.46 -18.98 -21.14
C ASP A 583 10.61 -20.49 -21.20
N VAL A 584 11.61 -20.93 -21.95
CA VAL A 584 11.97 -22.35 -22.07
C VAL A 584 13.41 -22.57 -21.63
N LEU A 585 13.58 -23.40 -20.60
CA LEU A 585 14.88 -23.69 -20.02
C LEU A 585 15.30 -25.15 -20.30
N TYR A 586 16.43 -25.30 -20.98
CA TYR A 586 17.07 -26.57 -21.26
C TYR A 586 18.26 -26.82 -20.34
N GLY A 587 18.41 -28.06 -19.89
CA GLY A 587 19.60 -28.50 -19.14
C GLY A 587 19.59 -28.13 -17.67
N TYR A 588 18.44 -27.73 -17.10
CA TYR A 588 18.30 -27.49 -15.65
C TYR A 588 18.70 -28.73 -14.85
N ASN A 589 19.42 -28.52 -13.77
CA ASN A 589 19.82 -29.61 -12.85
C ASN A 589 19.60 -29.19 -11.38
N ALA A 590 19.68 -30.17 -10.47
CA ALA A 590 19.32 -29.97 -9.07
C ALA A 590 20.24 -29.01 -8.27
N SER A 591 21.35 -28.54 -8.85
CA SER A 591 22.21 -27.51 -8.23
C SER A 591 21.89 -26.10 -8.70
N ASP A 592 21.06 -25.97 -9.74
CA ASP A 592 20.66 -24.67 -10.29
C ASP A 592 19.56 -24.03 -9.43
N LYS A 593 19.45 -22.69 -9.48
CA LYS A 593 18.44 -21.92 -8.74
C LYS A 593 17.49 -21.22 -9.69
N LEU A 594 16.20 -21.24 -9.37
CA LEU A 594 15.16 -20.42 -9.98
C LEU A 594 14.80 -19.30 -8.97
N ILE A 595 14.87 -18.07 -9.41
CA ILE A 595 14.63 -16.89 -8.57
C ILE A 595 13.53 -16.06 -9.26
N PHE A 596 12.39 -15.93 -8.62
CA PHE A 596 11.27 -15.11 -9.07
C PHE A 596 11.13 -13.91 -8.15
N MET A 597 11.35 -12.71 -8.66
CA MET A 597 11.30 -11.46 -7.89
C MET A 597 10.34 -10.46 -8.55
N GLY A 598 9.42 -9.91 -7.76
CA GLY A 598 8.46 -8.94 -8.28
C GLY A 598 7.53 -9.53 -9.36
N VAL A 599 7.20 -10.80 -9.25
CA VAL A 599 6.30 -11.50 -10.18
C VAL A 599 4.91 -11.61 -9.54
N ALA A 600 3.92 -10.94 -10.11
CA ALA A 600 2.58 -10.93 -9.56
C ALA A 600 1.95 -12.33 -9.49
N GLY A 601 1.38 -12.66 -8.32
CA GLY A 601 0.74 -13.96 -8.08
C GLY A 601 1.71 -15.13 -7.94
N ALA A 602 3.02 -14.90 -7.86
CA ALA A 602 4.00 -15.93 -7.64
C ALA A 602 3.92 -16.47 -6.21
N THR A 603 3.71 -17.77 -6.07
CA THR A 603 3.79 -18.49 -4.79
C THR A 603 4.48 -19.83 -4.99
N GLU A 604 5.23 -20.29 -4.01
CA GLU A 604 5.92 -21.58 -4.10
C GLU A 604 4.95 -22.78 -4.27
N GLU A 605 3.74 -22.69 -3.70
CA GLU A 605 2.84 -23.84 -3.55
C GLU A 605 1.94 -24.10 -4.78
N ASN A 606 1.60 -23.08 -5.57
CA ASN A 606 0.53 -23.19 -6.57
C ASN A 606 0.99 -23.12 -8.03
N SER A 607 2.28 -22.89 -8.26
CA SER A 607 2.81 -22.52 -9.56
C SER A 607 3.42 -23.69 -10.36
N LEU A 608 3.78 -24.79 -9.69
CA LEU A 608 4.48 -25.92 -10.33
C LEU A 608 3.51 -27.01 -10.77
N MET A 609 3.54 -27.33 -12.07
CA MET A 609 2.88 -28.49 -12.65
C MET A 609 3.86 -29.33 -13.47
N PHE A 610 3.52 -30.60 -13.70
CA PHE A 610 4.27 -31.50 -14.56
C PHE A 610 3.38 -31.92 -15.73
N ASP A 611 3.83 -31.62 -16.94
CA ASP A 611 3.10 -31.93 -18.16
C ASP A 611 4.05 -32.37 -19.29
N GLU A 612 3.66 -33.37 -20.06
CA GLU A 612 4.42 -33.92 -21.20
C GLU A 612 5.91 -34.18 -20.93
N GLY A 613 6.27 -34.47 -19.68
CA GLY A 613 7.65 -34.73 -19.28
C GLY A 613 8.47 -33.51 -18.93
N ASN A 614 7.84 -32.37 -18.74
CA ASN A 614 8.44 -31.11 -18.35
C ASN A 614 7.87 -30.63 -17.00
N ALA A 615 8.63 -29.82 -16.28
CA ALA A 615 8.13 -29.05 -15.15
C ALA A 615 7.80 -27.63 -15.64
N ILE A 616 6.63 -27.12 -15.28
CA ILE A 616 6.15 -25.80 -15.71
C ILE A 616 5.79 -24.99 -14.47
N PHE A 617 6.38 -23.82 -14.34
CA PHE A 617 5.97 -22.79 -13.40
C PHE A 617 5.11 -21.77 -14.15
N SER A 618 3.93 -21.43 -13.62
CA SER A 618 3.01 -20.49 -14.26
C SER A 618 2.56 -19.42 -13.27
N PHE A 619 2.64 -18.14 -13.68
CA PHE A 619 2.32 -16.95 -12.90
C PHE A 619 1.52 -15.97 -13.79
N GLY A 620 0.20 -16.06 -13.76
CA GLY A 620 -0.65 -15.23 -14.63
C GLY A 620 -0.40 -15.50 -16.11
N GLU A 621 0.12 -14.51 -16.82
CA GLU A 621 0.49 -14.60 -18.24
C GLU A 621 1.94 -15.09 -18.47
N ASN A 622 2.72 -15.23 -17.40
CA ASN A 622 4.12 -15.67 -17.45
C ASN A 622 4.27 -17.16 -17.16
N SER A 623 5.24 -17.81 -17.77
CA SER A 623 5.58 -19.20 -17.46
C SER A 623 7.04 -19.54 -17.72
N VAL A 624 7.55 -20.53 -16.97
CA VAL A 624 8.88 -21.14 -17.25
C VAL A 624 8.71 -22.64 -17.43
N THR A 625 9.11 -23.15 -18.58
CA THR A 625 9.09 -24.57 -18.91
C THR A 625 10.49 -25.16 -18.79
N LEU A 626 10.69 -26.06 -17.82
CA LEU A 626 11.93 -26.81 -17.64
C LEU A 626 11.86 -28.11 -18.44
N VAL A 627 12.57 -28.17 -19.56
CA VAL A 627 12.48 -29.28 -20.52
C VAL A 627 13.14 -30.55 -19.96
N GLY A 628 12.40 -31.65 -19.98
CA GLY A 628 12.89 -32.95 -19.52
C GLY A 628 12.84 -33.18 -18.03
N ILE A 629 12.27 -32.27 -17.24
CA ILE A 629 12.09 -32.41 -15.81
C ILE A 629 10.68 -32.94 -15.52
N ASN A 630 10.57 -34.20 -15.24
CA ASN A 630 9.29 -34.92 -15.11
C ASN A 630 8.93 -35.32 -13.67
N GLN A 631 9.72 -34.90 -12.70
CA GLN A 631 9.52 -35.14 -11.27
C GLN A 631 10.15 -34.01 -10.47
N ASN A 632 9.70 -33.84 -9.23
CA ASN A 632 10.31 -32.85 -8.34
C ASN A 632 11.76 -33.23 -8.00
N ILE A 633 12.70 -32.45 -8.53
CA ILE A 633 14.14 -32.56 -8.24
C ILE A 633 14.66 -31.33 -7.51
N PHE A 634 13.77 -30.39 -7.16
CA PHE A 634 14.14 -29.12 -6.54
C PHE A 634 14.58 -29.35 -5.10
N ALA A 635 15.76 -28.86 -4.76
CA ALA A 635 16.24 -28.85 -3.39
C ALA A 635 15.66 -27.64 -2.62
N ASP A 636 15.55 -27.76 -1.30
CA ASP A 636 15.12 -26.67 -0.45
C ASP A 636 15.99 -25.41 -0.69
N GLY A 637 15.36 -24.27 -0.90
CA GLY A 637 16.03 -23.00 -1.18
C GLY A 637 16.60 -22.85 -2.62
N HIS A 638 16.25 -23.74 -3.54
CA HIS A 638 16.60 -23.60 -4.96
C HIS A 638 15.48 -23.01 -5.82
N ILE A 639 14.26 -22.94 -5.30
CA ILE A 639 13.18 -22.09 -5.82
C ILE A 639 12.98 -20.97 -4.82
N ILE A 640 13.08 -19.75 -5.29
CA ILE A 640 12.96 -18.55 -4.49
C ILE A 640 11.86 -17.71 -5.12
N VAL A 641 10.89 -17.35 -4.33
CA VAL A 641 9.81 -16.43 -4.70
C VAL A 641 9.88 -15.26 -3.73
N ALA A 642 10.07 -14.06 -4.27
CA ALA A 642 10.31 -12.84 -3.50
C ALA A 642 9.53 -11.66 -4.07
#